data_7c3dad59a090de546d14a1ac7ddeee29
#
_entry.id   7c3dad59a090de546d14a1ac7ddeee29
#
_cell.length_a   1.000
_cell.length_b   1.000
_cell.length_c   1.000
_cell.angle_alpha   90.00
_cell.angle_beta   90.00
_cell.angle_gamma   90.00
#
_symmetry.space_group_name_H-M   'P 1'
#
loop_
_entity.id
_entity.type
_entity.pdbx_description
1 polymer ?
#
loop_
_entity_poly.entity_id
_entity_poly.type
_entity_poly.pdbx_seq_one_letter_code
_entity_poly.pdbx_strand_id
1 'polypeptide(L)'
;MNASYEWLREFVPIALTPAQLRDLLTARCATVDDLVQSNEDLRHIVVGRVVEAARHPNSDHLWITKVDAGGGGGTLLEVVCGAANVEAGTLYPFAPVGAVLPGGMKIEKRKIRGENSEGMLCSARELGLGDQGERIMALSLDAAPGTPFLEAMPIGDTRLVIDVLPNRPDLLSHEGLAREIAAATGTTITRPEITDPRAFVIRTHTVKATAGKVADVSVKIEDTDGCMRYAGAVITGLNIGPSPAWLVKRIQSVGARSINNVVDATNYMLFGFGQPMHAFDLKRLAHRTVVVRKTRDEELIKTLDGVDRTLRPGSLVIGDAEKAVAIAGIIGGRGTEVTDETTDIFLEVAAFDPARVRATRRALGISTDASYRFERGVDVDAIPSLVEYAVRLLLSVAGGIPQGNPIDLYPLPKRPVPVSLKLVKAARILGEPVDANVVERDLRSVGFRLAPEAKDVVKVSPPSWRHDVKADIDLIEEIARLRGYDTFSSEIRPFRASSVPDAPLVGVTKRLQETLVGAGLLEVRPMPFVGEGGTATVRVTNPLAEDEAFLRGDLMTTLVARAEHNLRHMQGNVRLFEIGTAFAAGAASSEPDAPPAPGPKKAVLPTEEMHLALLVMGQREPTHFTNLKPPEYDEWDIKHLAELSAASAFQGKSARLTPGSGEKLWGIEIDGRSVGSVRRLELDAPPWASPAFGLEINLSAVEGQSVAPTKYRELPVTPSVRVDLALVAAEKTTAAQIEALIRRDSGELLESVTLFDEFRGQGIPEGSRSLGWALTFRHPERTLKDNEVQERTEKVVKALEGELGVRKR
;
A
#
# COMPACT_ATOMS: atom_id res chain seq x y z
N MET A 1 -12.94 -7.57 -0.42
CA MET A 1 -14.30 -8.19 -0.58
C MET A 1 -14.66 -8.91 0.70
N ASN A 2 -15.86 -8.64 1.23
CA ASN A 2 -16.41 -9.45 2.33
C ASN A 2 -17.26 -10.58 1.75
N ALA A 3 -16.94 -11.83 2.07
CA ALA A 3 -17.69 -12.99 1.63
C ALA A 3 -18.17 -13.82 2.84
N SER A 4 -19.43 -14.24 2.81
CA SER A 4 -20.01 -15.10 3.83
C SER A 4 -19.75 -16.57 3.50
N TYR A 5 -19.23 -17.32 4.46
CA TYR A 5 -18.99 -18.76 4.30
C TYR A 5 -20.30 -19.52 4.04
N GLU A 6 -21.37 -19.22 4.78
CA GLU A 6 -22.67 -19.85 4.60
C GLU A 6 -23.35 -19.46 3.27
N TRP A 7 -23.12 -18.23 2.79
CA TRP A 7 -23.63 -17.83 1.49
C TRP A 7 -22.84 -18.48 0.33
N LEU A 8 -21.52 -18.65 0.45
CA LEU A 8 -20.70 -19.42 -0.52
C LEU A 8 -21.20 -20.86 -0.67
N ARG A 9 -21.63 -21.50 0.42
CA ARG A 9 -22.17 -22.86 0.41
C ARG A 9 -23.47 -23.02 -0.41
N GLU A 10 -24.19 -21.93 -0.66
CA GLU A 10 -25.36 -21.94 -1.55
C GLU A 10 -24.94 -22.03 -3.04
N PHE A 11 -23.75 -21.57 -3.38
CA PHE A 11 -23.23 -21.61 -4.75
C PHE A 11 -22.39 -22.87 -5.04
N VAL A 12 -21.69 -23.39 -4.03
CA VAL A 12 -20.77 -24.53 -4.19
C VAL A 12 -20.73 -25.37 -2.91
N PRO A 13 -20.75 -26.72 -3.04
CA PRO A 13 -20.56 -27.60 -1.88
C PRO A 13 -19.17 -27.38 -1.27
N ILE A 14 -19.10 -26.97 0.00
CA ILE A 14 -17.85 -26.75 0.74
C ILE A 14 -17.78 -27.72 1.92
N ALA A 15 -16.82 -28.66 1.86
CA ALA A 15 -16.52 -29.57 2.97
C ALA A 15 -15.40 -29.03 3.88
N LEU A 16 -14.69 -27.99 3.46
CA LEU A 16 -13.58 -27.38 4.17
C LEU A 16 -14.10 -26.48 5.30
N THR A 17 -13.40 -26.43 6.42
CA THR A 17 -13.68 -25.41 7.46
C THR A 17 -13.33 -24.01 6.94
N PRO A 18 -13.86 -22.93 7.55
CA PRO A 18 -13.48 -21.56 7.16
C PRO A 18 -11.97 -21.31 7.15
N ALA A 19 -11.22 -21.86 8.10
CA ALA A 19 -9.76 -21.75 8.14
C ALA A 19 -9.08 -22.47 6.97
N GLN A 20 -9.51 -23.69 6.66
CA GLN A 20 -8.98 -24.42 5.50
C GLN A 20 -9.36 -23.73 4.17
N LEU A 21 -10.55 -23.14 4.10
CA LEU A 21 -10.96 -22.36 2.92
C LEU A 21 -10.14 -21.11 2.76
N ARG A 22 -9.83 -20.38 3.84
CA ARG A 22 -8.88 -19.26 3.85
C ARG A 22 -7.55 -19.67 3.25
N ASP A 23 -6.96 -20.77 3.73
CA ASP A 23 -5.65 -21.24 3.30
C ASP A 23 -5.67 -21.64 1.81
N LEU A 24 -6.73 -22.30 1.35
CA LEU A 24 -6.94 -22.66 -0.05
C LEU A 24 -7.02 -21.42 -0.96
N LEU A 25 -7.86 -20.45 -0.61
CA LEU A 25 -8.04 -19.23 -1.40
C LEU A 25 -6.76 -18.41 -1.45
N THR A 26 -6.08 -18.25 -0.31
CA THR A 26 -4.81 -17.52 -0.21
C THR A 26 -3.72 -18.16 -1.08
N ALA A 27 -3.67 -19.49 -1.11
CA ALA A 27 -2.65 -20.20 -1.90
C ALA A 27 -2.91 -20.16 -3.41
N ARG A 28 -4.16 -20.00 -3.88
CA ARG A 28 -4.50 -20.22 -5.29
C ARG A 28 -5.24 -19.08 -5.99
N CYS A 29 -5.84 -18.14 -5.25
CA CYS A 29 -6.81 -17.23 -5.80
C CYS A 29 -6.62 -15.78 -5.33
N ALA A 30 -6.86 -15.52 -4.05
CA ALA A 30 -6.78 -14.19 -3.46
C ALA A 30 -6.51 -14.30 -1.97
N THR A 31 -5.72 -13.38 -1.42
CA THR A 31 -5.38 -13.36 0.01
C THR A 31 -6.62 -13.15 0.86
N VAL A 32 -6.82 -14.01 1.85
CA VAL A 32 -7.83 -13.82 2.88
C VAL A 32 -7.13 -13.23 4.11
N ASP A 33 -7.37 -11.95 4.35
CA ASP A 33 -6.70 -11.18 5.41
C ASP A 33 -7.21 -11.54 6.79
N ASP A 34 -8.53 -11.81 6.92
CA ASP A 34 -9.15 -12.06 8.21
C ASP A 34 -10.37 -12.99 8.10
N LEU A 35 -10.68 -13.65 9.22
CA LEU A 35 -11.90 -14.45 9.44
C LEU A 35 -12.68 -13.85 10.60
N VAL A 36 -13.78 -13.18 10.29
CA VAL A 36 -14.63 -12.53 11.30
C VAL A 36 -15.84 -13.42 11.58
N GLN A 37 -15.94 -13.94 12.79
CA GLN A 37 -17.09 -14.72 13.23
C GLN A 37 -18.25 -13.80 13.62
N SER A 38 -19.41 -13.99 12.99
CA SER A 38 -20.62 -13.26 13.33
C SER A 38 -21.18 -13.78 14.65
N ASN A 39 -21.63 -12.85 15.50
CA ASN A 39 -22.27 -13.17 16.79
C ASN A 39 -21.34 -13.90 17.80
N GLU A 40 -20.00 -13.77 17.66
CA GLU A 40 -19.05 -14.37 18.61
C GLU A 40 -19.30 -13.90 20.05
N ASP A 41 -19.81 -12.70 20.22
CA ASP A 41 -20.20 -12.13 21.53
C ASP A 41 -21.29 -12.97 22.24
N LEU A 42 -22.03 -13.80 21.50
CA LEU A 42 -23.08 -14.66 22.03
C LEU A 42 -22.57 -16.05 22.46
N ARG A 43 -21.27 -16.34 22.37
CA ARG A 43 -20.67 -17.64 22.75
C ARG A 43 -20.90 -18.04 24.22
N HIS A 44 -21.17 -17.05 25.09
CA HIS A 44 -21.41 -17.26 26.50
C HIS A 44 -22.90 -17.41 26.85
N ILE A 45 -23.79 -17.25 25.86
CA ILE A 45 -25.22 -17.43 26.02
C ILE A 45 -25.56 -18.89 25.87
N VAL A 46 -26.45 -19.38 26.73
CA VAL A 46 -26.95 -20.77 26.68
C VAL A 46 -28.46 -20.81 26.56
N VAL A 47 -29.02 -21.95 26.18
CA VAL A 47 -30.46 -22.19 26.21
C VAL A 47 -30.88 -22.41 27.65
N GLY A 48 -31.78 -21.56 28.18
CA GLY A 48 -32.38 -21.71 29.51
C GLY A 48 -33.86 -22.10 29.38
N ARG A 49 -34.28 -23.07 30.15
CA ARG A 49 -35.70 -23.44 30.29
C ARG A 49 -36.28 -22.79 31.54
N VAL A 50 -37.35 -22.02 31.41
CA VAL A 50 -38.10 -21.53 32.56
C VAL A 50 -38.91 -22.68 33.09
N VAL A 51 -38.59 -23.17 34.28
CA VAL A 51 -39.30 -24.29 34.94
C VAL A 51 -40.49 -23.77 35.71
N GLU A 52 -40.32 -22.66 36.45
CA GLU A 52 -41.37 -22.01 37.22
C GLU A 52 -41.36 -20.51 36.94
N ALA A 53 -42.55 -19.87 36.86
CA ALA A 53 -42.69 -18.43 36.75
C ALA A 53 -43.81 -17.95 37.68
N ALA A 54 -43.47 -17.04 38.58
CA ALA A 54 -44.44 -16.44 39.52
C ALA A 54 -44.35 -14.90 39.47
N ARG A 55 -45.43 -14.21 39.77
CA ARG A 55 -45.42 -12.75 39.86
C ARG A 55 -44.56 -12.28 41.05
N HIS A 56 -43.79 -11.24 40.84
CA HIS A 56 -42.99 -10.66 41.89
C HIS A 56 -43.87 -10.04 43.00
N PRO A 57 -43.69 -10.39 44.30
CA PRO A 57 -44.55 -9.90 45.36
C PRO A 57 -44.58 -8.39 45.54
N ASN A 58 -43.48 -7.71 45.16
CA ASN A 58 -43.34 -6.25 45.33
C ASN A 58 -43.31 -5.50 43.97
N SER A 59 -43.90 -6.07 42.89
CA SER A 59 -43.95 -5.44 41.57
C SER A 59 -45.01 -6.00 40.63
N ASP A 60 -45.77 -5.13 40.02
CA ASP A 60 -46.84 -5.48 39.06
C ASP A 60 -46.27 -5.88 37.69
N HIS A 61 -44.99 -5.57 37.40
CA HIS A 61 -44.35 -5.77 36.08
C HIS A 61 -43.29 -6.85 36.07
N LEU A 62 -42.81 -7.32 37.26
CA LEU A 62 -41.72 -8.29 37.34
C LEU A 62 -42.21 -9.72 37.56
N TRP A 63 -41.44 -10.65 37.08
CA TRP A 63 -41.57 -12.07 37.31
C TRP A 63 -40.35 -12.62 38.03
N ILE A 64 -40.54 -13.52 38.95
CA ILE A 64 -39.54 -14.38 39.55
C ILE A 64 -39.58 -15.69 38.81
N THR A 65 -38.49 -16.10 38.19
CA THR A 65 -38.43 -17.34 37.42
C THR A 65 -37.35 -18.26 37.97
N LYS A 66 -37.61 -19.56 37.88
CA LYS A 66 -36.58 -20.58 38.10
C LYS A 66 -36.15 -21.13 36.75
N VAL A 67 -34.90 -20.95 36.40
CA VAL A 67 -34.34 -21.29 35.10
C VAL A 67 -33.38 -22.47 35.23
N ASP A 68 -33.64 -23.51 34.47
CA ASP A 68 -32.69 -24.57 34.21
C ASP A 68 -31.76 -24.15 33.07
N ALA A 69 -30.49 -23.95 33.34
CA ALA A 69 -29.44 -23.56 32.38
C ALA A 69 -28.40 -24.68 32.19
N GLY A 70 -28.74 -25.95 32.54
CA GLY A 70 -27.90 -27.11 32.26
C GLY A 70 -26.73 -27.33 33.22
N GLY A 71 -26.69 -26.67 34.38
CA GLY A 71 -25.72 -26.93 35.45
C GLY A 71 -25.96 -28.31 36.07
N GLY A 72 -25.03 -29.25 35.90
CA GLY A 72 -25.17 -30.63 36.37
C GLY A 72 -25.66 -30.75 37.83
N GLY A 73 -26.77 -31.44 38.06
CA GLY A 73 -27.36 -31.70 39.38
C GLY A 73 -28.76 -31.12 39.63
N GLY A 74 -29.43 -30.57 38.62
CA GLY A 74 -30.82 -30.04 38.74
C GLY A 74 -30.92 -28.72 39.50
N THR A 75 -29.81 -27.95 39.60
CA THR A 75 -29.79 -26.64 40.27
C THR A 75 -30.53 -25.62 39.39
N LEU A 76 -31.66 -25.13 39.87
CA LEU A 76 -32.42 -24.06 39.22
C LEU A 76 -31.90 -22.69 39.67
N LEU A 77 -31.65 -21.80 38.70
CA LEU A 77 -31.19 -20.42 38.94
C LEU A 77 -32.42 -19.51 39.12
N GLU A 78 -32.41 -18.68 40.14
CA GLU A 78 -33.42 -17.67 40.35
C GLU A 78 -33.12 -16.43 39.52
N VAL A 79 -34.07 -16.01 38.68
CA VAL A 79 -33.91 -14.90 37.75
C VAL A 79 -35.14 -14.01 37.79
N VAL A 80 -34.92 -12.70 37.99
CA VAL A 80 -35.98 -11.70 37.93
C VAL A 80 -36.06 -11.16 36.50
N CYS A 81 -37.23 -11.28 35.87
CA CYS A 81 -37.48 -10.86 34.49
C CYS A 81 -38.61 -9.83 34.39
N GLY A 82 -38.39 -8.76 33.60
CA GLY A 82 -39.40 -7.70 33.35
C GLY A 82 -40.26 -7.93 32.12
N ALA A 83 -40.03 -8.95 31.33
CA ALA A 83 -40.75 -9.17 30.09
C ALA A 83 -42.15 -9.79 30.34
N ALA A 84 -43.16 -9.31 29.59
CA ALA A 84 -44.55 -9.76 29.76
C ALA A 84 -44.80 -11.18 29.21
N ASN A 85 -43.90 -11.72 28.39
CA ASN A 85 -44.05 -13.01 27.69
C ASN A 85 -43.25 -14.17 28.34
N VAL A 86 -43.05 -14.11 29.66
CA VAL A 86 -42.39 -15.20 30.39
C VAL A 86 -43.44 -16.33 30.62
N GLU A 87 -43.10 -17.53 30.17
CA GLU A 87 -43.96 -18.72 30.29
C GLU A 87 -43.16 -19.92 30.79
N ALA A 88 -43.73 -20.66 31.79
CA ALA A 88 -43.13 -21.90 32.26
C ALA A 88 -43.15 -22.99 31.16
N GLY A 89 -42.09 -23.76 31.07
CA GLY A 89 -41.88 -24.78 30.04
C GLY A 89 -41.17 -24.27 28.78
N THR A 90 -41.14 -22.96 28.57
CA THR A 90 -40.57 -22.35 27.36
C THR A 90 -39.06 -22.17 27.47
N LEU A 91 -38.37 -22.31 26.31
CA LEU A 91 -36.95 -22.08 26.18
C LEU A 91 -36.65 -20.62 25.78
N TYR A 92 -35.60 -20.04 26.37
CA TYR A 92 -35.14 -18.68 26.08
C TYR A 92 -33.63 -18.65 26.05
N PRO A 93 -33.01 -17.68 25.32
CA PRO A 93 -31.59 -17.41 25.50
C PRO A 93 -31.33 -16.89 26.90
N PHE A 94 -30.39 -17.51 27.58
CA PHE A 94 -30.02 -17.20 28.96
C PHE A 94 -28.55 -16.73 29.04
N ALA A 95 -28.34 -15.54 29.58
CA ALA A 95 -27.03 -15.00 29.88
C ALA A 95 -26.67 -15.32 31.34
N PRO A 96 -25.69 -16.22 31.59
CA PRO A 96 -25.23 -16.51 32.92
C PRO A 96 -24.46 -15.37 33.54
N VAL A 97 -24.29 -15.39 34.87
CA VAL A 97 -23.40 -14.42 35.56
C VAL A 97 -21.99 -14.48 34.98
N GLY A 98 -21.44 -13.33 34.64
CA GLY A 98 -20.15 -13.17 33.97
C GLY A 98 -20.21 -12.99 32.45
N ALA A 99 -21.34 -13.28 31.80
CA ALA A 99 -21.53 -13.03 30.38
C ALA A 99 -21.51 -11.52 30.10
N VAL A 100 -20.98 -11.14 28.93
CA VAL A 100 -21.01 -9.77 28.41
C VAL A 100 -21.87 -9.78 27.14
N LEU A 101 -22.92 -8.99 27.12
CA LEU A 101 -23.82 -8.86 25.98
C LEU A 101 -23.22 -7.93 24.90
N PRO A 102 -23.66 -8.01 23.63
CA PRO A 102 -23.17 -7.16 22.53
C PRO A 102 -23.14 -5.65 22.81
N GLY A 103 -24.06 -5.16 23.66
CA GLY A 103 -24.10 -3.77 24.14
C GLY A 103 -23.09 -3.41 25.24
N GLY A 104 -22.16 -4.32 25.57
CA GLY A 104 -21.18 -4.12 26.65
C GLY A 104 -21.70 -4.33 28.05
N MET A 105 -22.97 -4.74 28.24
CA MET A 105 -23.58 -5.00 29.53
C MET A 105 -23.03 -6.30 30.11
N LYS A 106 -22.37 -6.22 31.26
CA LYS A 106 -21.90 -7.38 32.03
C LYS A 106 -22.98 -7.87 32.95
N ILE A 107 -23.30 -9.17 32.91
CA ILE A 107 -24.30 -9.81 33.77
C ILE A 107 -23.67 -10.15 35.11
N GLU A 108 -24.21 -9.58 36.15
CA GLU A 108 -23.79 -9.79 37.53
C GLU A 108 -24.93 -10.31 38.39
N LYS A 109 -24.60 -11.07 39.44
CA LYS A 109 -25.55 -11.47 40.47
C LYS A 109 -26.03 -10.21 41.20
N ARG A 110 -27.33 -9.91 41.13
CA ARG A 110 -27.96 -8.70 41.72
C ARG A 110 -29.19 -9.04 42.52
N LYS A 111 -29.52 -8.15 43.47
CA LYS A 111 -30.87 -8.17 44.11
C LYS A 111 -31.76 -7.13 43.43
N ILE A 112 -32.88 -7.59 42.91
CA ILE A 112 -33.86 -6.76 42.22
C ILE A 112 -35.15 -6.74 43.07
N ARG A 113 -35.44 -5.58 43.70
CA ARG A 113 -36.55 -5.39 44.65
C ARG A 113 -36.64 -6.41 45.79
N GLY A 114 -35.47 -6.90 46.26
CA GLY A 114 -35.35 -7.84 47.36
C GLY A 114 -35.07 -9.28 46.94
N GLU A 115 -35.38 -9.68 45.70
CA GLU A 115 -35.19 -11.04 45.21
C GLU A 115 -33.85 -11.17 44.44
N ASN A 116 -33.23 -12.33 44.49
CA ASN A 116 -31.96 -12.59 43.78
C ASN A 116 -32.19 -12.78 42.28
N SER A 117 -31.27 -12.27 41.47
CA SER A 117 -31.20 -12.59 40.04
C SER A 117 -29.79 -13.08 39.71
N GLU A 118 -29.70 -14.33 39.25
CA GLU A 118 -28.46 -15.04 38.96
C GLU A 118 -28.27 -15.27 37.46
N GLY A 119 -28.58 -14.25 36.65
CA GLY A 119 -28.52 -14.28 35.21
C GLY A 119 -29.60 -13.42 34.58
N MET A 120 -29.78 -13.53 33.27
CA MET A 120 -30.76 -12.75 32.50
C MET A 120 -31.33 -13.57 31.35
N LEU A 121 -32.67 -13.56 31.20
CA LEU A 121 -33.36 -14.02 30.02
C LEU A 121 -33.33 -12.88 28.98
N CYS A 122 -32.81 -13.15 27.78
CA CYS A 122 -32.46 -12.09 26.81
C CYS A 122 -33.55 -11.90 25.75
N SER A 123 -33.79 -10.64 25.38
CA SER A 123 -34.54 -10.23 24.19
C SER A 123 -33.66 -10.25 22.94
N ALA A 124 -34.27 -10.21 21.76
CA ALA A 124 -33.55 -10.10 20.49
C ALA A 124 -32.67 -8.84 20.43
N ARG A 125 -33.12 -7.72 21.02
CA ARG A 125 -32.38 -6.46 21.09
C ARG A 125 -31.12 -6.58 21.93
N GLU A 126 -31.20 -7.23 23.08
CA GLU A 126 -30.06 -7.43 23.98
C GLU A 126 -28.98 -8.33 23.37
N LEU A 127 -29.42 -9.28 22.54
CA LEU A 127 -28.54 -10.18 21.77
C LEU A 127 -28.03 -9.55 20.45
N GLY A 128 -28.43 -8.32 20.10
CA GLY A 128 -28.09 -7.71 18.82
C GLY A 128 -28.75 -8.40 17.60
N LEU A 129 -29.81 -9.20 17.82
CA LEU A 129 -30.46 -9.99 16.78
C LEU A 129 -31.75 -9.34 16.22
N GLY A 130 -32.08 -8.13 16.67
CA GLY A 130 -33.27 -7.38 16.23
C GLY A 130 -33.62 -6.24 17.16
N ASP A 131 -34.63 -5.44 16.80
CA ASP A 131 -35.03 -4.24 17.55
C ASP A 131 -36.03 -4.51 18.69
N GLN A 132 -36.55 -5.75 18.81
CA GLN A 132 -37.52 -6.10 19.82
C GLN A 132 -36.88 -6.22 21.20
N GLY A 133 -37.10 -5.25 22.08
CA GLY A 133 -36.58 -5.22 23.43
C GLY A 133 -37.61 -5.37 24.56
N GLU A 134 -38.90 -5.26 24.25
CA GLU A 134 -39.97 -5.36 25.25
C GLU A 134 -40.35 -6.82 25.62
N ARG A 135 -39.92 -7.77 24.76
CA ARG A 135 -40.21 -9.20 24.94
C ARG A 135 -38.92 -9.99 24.90
N ILE A 136 -38.77 -10.99 25.79
CA ILE A 136 -37.67 -11.95 25.70
C ILE A 136 -37.90 -12.89 24.52
N MET A 137 -36.80 -13.38 23.92
CA MET A 137 -36.82 -14.19 22.70
C MET A 137 -37.19 -15.62 23.03
N ALA A 138 -38.47 -16.00 22.81
CA ALA A 138 -38.91 -17.37 22.96
C ALA A 138 -38.34 -18.26 21.84
N LEU A 139 -37.75 -19.41 22.22
CA LEU A 139 -37.10 -20.33 21.28
C LEU A 139 -38.06 -21.50 20.96
N SER A 140 -38.41 -21.62 19.68
CA SER A 140 -39.20 -22.74 19.15
C SER A 140 -38.23 -23.77 18.53
N LEU A 141 -37.44 -24.44 19.37
CA LEU A 141 -36.46 -25.43 18.96
C LEU A 141 -36.34 -26.56 19.98
N ASP A 142 -35.84 -27.71 19.57
CA ASP A 142 -35.62 -28.86 20.45
C ASP A 142 -34.13 -28.86 20.89
N ALA A 143 -33.86 -28.28 22.05
CA ALA A 143 -32.55 -28.24 22.64
C ALA A 143 -32.63 -28.51 24.15
N ALA A 144 -31.64 -29.17 24.69
CA ALA A 144 -31.51 -29.37 26.15
C ALA A 144 -31.10 -28.03 26.82
N PRO A 145 -31.60 -27.75 28.04
CA PRO A 145 -31.08 -26.63 28.81
C PRO A 145 -29.55 -26.71 28.98
N GLY A 146 -28.87 -25.57 28.91
CA GLY A 146 -27.40 -25.46 28.95
C GLY A 146 -26.69 -25.64 27.60
N THR A 147 -27.42 -26.07 26.57
CA THR A 147 -26.81 -26.09 25.22
C THR A 147 -26.34 -24.68 24.82
N PRO A 148 -25.11 -24.50 24.31
CA PRO A 148 -24.65 -23.20 23.79
C PRO A 148 -25.65 -22.62 22.79
N PHE A 149 -26.04 -21.37 22.95
CA PHE A 149 -27.07 -20.74 22.13
C PHE A 149 -26.76 -20.78 20.63
N LEU A 150 -25.48 -20.53 20.24
CA LEU A 150 -25.06 -20.59 18.86
C LEU A 150 -25.04 -22.00 18.25
N GLU A 151 -24.99 -23.04 19.10
CA GLU A 151 -25.11 -24.43 18.68
C GLU A 151 -26.59 -24.81 18.49
N ALA A 152 -27.45 -24.42 19.45
CA ALA A 152 -28.87 -24.68 19.39
C ALA A 152 -29.58 -23.88 18.28
N MET A 153 -29.13 -22.68 18.02
CA MET A 153 -29.61 -21.78 17.00
C MET A 153 -28.41 -21.33 16.11
N PRO A 154 -28.16 -22.02 15.00
CA PRO A 154 -26.99 -21.74 14.13
C PRO A 154 -27.22 -20.44 13.34
N ILE A 155 -27.09 -19.32 14.05
CA ILE A 155 -27.11 -17.97 13.49
C ILE A 155 -25.68 -17.44 13.22
N GLY A 156 -24.69 -18.22 13.59
CA GLY A 156 -23.29 -17.93 13.30
C GLY A 156 -22.99 -18.01 11.80
N ASP A 157 -22.11 -17.15 11.35
CA ASP A 157 -21.50 -17.19 10.03
C ASP A 157 -20.06 -16.74 10.15
N THR A 158 -19.21 -17.19 9.24
CA THR A 158 -17.83 -16.70 9.16
C THR A 158 -17.70 -15.84 7.92
N ARG A 159 -17.39 -14.55 8.13
CA ARG A 159 -17.09 -13.63 7.06
C ARG A 159 -15.59 -13.69 6.74
N LEU A 160 -15.28 -13.99 5.49
CA LEU A 160 -13.92 -13.91 4.95
C LEU A 160 -13.69 -12.49 4.46
N VAL A 161 -12.64 -11.85 4.93
CA VAL A 161 -12.16 -10.54 4.43
C VAL A 161 -11.10 -10.83 3.38
N ILE A 162 -11.43 -10.59 2.11
CA ILE A 162 -10.60 -11.01 0.98
C ILE A 162 -10.03 -9.77 0.27
N ASP A 163 -8.70 -9.70 0.11
CA ASP A 163 -8.05 -8.71 -0.73
C ASP A 163 -8.11 -9.15 -2.20
N VAL A 164 -8.88 -8.41 -2.99
CA VAL A 164 -9.09 -8.70 -4.40
C VAL A 164 -8.30 -7.73 -5.26
N LEU A 165 -7.30 -8.25 -5.97
CA LEU A 165 -6.47 -7.48 -6.86
C LEU A 165 -7.28 -6.87 -8.03
N PRO A 166 -6.86 -5.71 -8.56
CA PRO A 166 -7.62 -5.01 -9.62
C PRO A 166 -7.81 -5.79 -10.92
N ASN A 167 -6.97 -6.76 -11.21
CA ASN A 167 -7.08 -7.63 -12.40
C ASN A 167 -8.12 -8.74 -12.27
N ARG A 168 -8.61 -9.04 -11.05
CA ARG A 168 -9.58 -10.11 -10.77
C ARG A 168 -10.93 -9.57 -10.26
N PRO A 169 -11.60 -8.68 -11.03
CA PRO A 169 -12.92 -8.14 -10.60
C PRO A 169 -14.01 -9.22 -10.48
N ASP A 170 -13.85 -10.35 -11.15
CA ASP A 170 -14.73 -11.51 -11.03
C ASP A 170 -14.85 -12.03 -9.59
N LEU A 171 -13.79 -11.89 -8.78
CA LEU A 171 -13.76 -12.28 -7.36
C LEU A 171 -14.47 -11.31 -6.42
N LEU A 172 -15.02 -10.20 -6.92
CA LEU A 172 -15.83 -9.27 -6.12
C LEU A 172 -17.27 -9.76 -5.94
N SER A 173 -17.48 -11.08 -6.01
CA SER A 173 -18.78 -11.74 -5.86
C SER A 173 -18.66 -13.14 -5.25
N HIS A 174 -19.74 -13.61 -4.63
CA HIS A 174 -19.81 -14.99 -4.13
C HIS A 174 -19.76 -16.00 -5.30
N GLU A 175 -20.43 -15.72 -6.42
CA GLU A 175 -20.38 -16.60 -7.60
C GLU A 175 -18.96 -16.71 -8.17
N GLY A 176 -18.20 -15.61 -8.21
CA GLY A 176 -16.80 -15.63 -8.68
C GLY A 176 -15.88 -16.43 -7.76
N LEU A 177 -16.01 -16.23 -6.45
CA LEU A 177 -15.28 -17.04 -5.45
C LEU A 177 -15.68 -18.51 -5.51
N ALA A 178 -16.97 -18.79 -5.69
CA ALA A 178 -17.47 -20.16 -5.81
C ALA A 178 -16.91 -20.90 -7.03
N ARG A 179 -16.66 -20.21 -8.16
CA ARG A 179 -15.99 -20.79 -9.33
C ARG A 179 -14.57 -21.26 -8.98
N GLU A 180 -13.82 -20.45 -8.26
CA GLU A 180 -12.45 -20.80 -7.83
C GLU A 180 -12.46 -21.96 -6.80
N ILE A 181 -13.39 -21.92 -5.85
CA ILE A 181 -13.55 -23.01 -4.88
C ILE A 181 -13.92 -24.32 -5.59
N ALA A 182 -14.84 -24.28 -6.52
CA ALA A 182 -15.26 -25.43 -7.29
C ALA A 182 -14.10 -26.04 -8.10
N ALA A 183 -13.31 -25.20 -8.77
CA ALA A 183 -12.12 -25.63 -9.51
C ALA A 183 -11.07 -26.27 -8.60
N ALA A 184 -10.83 -25.69 -7.42
CA ALA A 184 -9.84 -26.18 -6.48
C ALA A 184 -10.25 -27.45 -5.73
N THR A 185 -11.57 -27.69 -5.56
CA THR A 185 -12.11 -28.85 -4.83
C THR A 185 -12.68 -29.95 -5.76
N GLY A 186 -12.70 -29.71 -7.07
CA GLY A 186 -13.27 -30.65 -8.04
C GLY A 186 -14.80 -30.75 -7.97
N THR A 187 -15.48 -29.73 -7.45
CA THR A 187 -16.93 -29.64 -7.37
C THR A 187 -17.52 -28.77 -8.50
N THR A 188 -18.84 -28.59 -8.50
CA THR A 188 -19.54 -27.75 -9.49
C THR A 188 -20.31 -26.63 -8.80
N ILE A 189 -20.43 -25.48 -9.46
CA ILE A 189 -21.24 -24.38 -8.97
C ILE A 189 -22.71 -24.56 -9.38
N THR A 190 -23.60 -24.08 -8.52
CA THR A 190 -25.04 -23.98 -8.80
C THR A 190 -25.52 -22.62 -8.30
N ARG A 191 -26.24 -21.86 -9.13
CA ARG A 191 -26.88 -20.63 -8.67
C ARG A 191 -28.03 -20.95 -7.73
N PRO A 192 -28.21 -20.23 -6.62
CA PRO A 192 -29.35 -20.37 -5.74
C PRO A 192 -30.66 -20.23 -6.52
N GLU A 193 -31.59 -21.14 -6.29
CA GLU A 193 -32.86 -21.11 -6.98
C GLU A 193 -33.82 -20.08 -6.34
N ILE A 194 -34.42 -19.24 -7.19
CA ILE A 194 -35.46 -18.31 -6.76
C ILE A 194 -36.81 -18.89 -7.16
N THR A 195 -37.55 -19.29 -6.18
CA THR A 195 -38.90 -19.79 -6.39
C THR A 195 -39.90 -18.64 -6.33
N ASP A 196 -40.48 -18.27 -7.49
CA ASP A 196 -41.63 -17.38 -7.55
C ASP A 196 -42.88 -18.23 -7.83
N PRO A 197 -43.88 -18.25 -6.94
CA PRO A 197 -45.11 -19.06 -7.10
C PRO A 197 -45.91 -18.64 -8.32
N ARG A 198 -45.67 -17.48 -8.90
CA ARG A 198 -46.41 -16.95 -10.07
C ARG A 198 -45.87 -17.41 -11.41
N ALA A 199 -44.75 -18.11 -11.47
CA ALA A 199 -44.15 -18.74 -12.66
C ALA A 199 -44.05 -17.82 -13.90
N PHE A 200 -43.62 -16.55 -13.71
CA PHE A 200 -43.40 -15.65 -14.83
C PHE A 200 -42.26 -16.14 -15.72
N VAL A 201 -42.53 -16.22 -17.04
CA VAL A 201 -41.47 -16.46 -18.03
C VAL A 201 -40.84 -15.13 -18.41
N ILE A 202 -39.66 -14.85 -17.88
CA ILE A 202 -38.91 -13.61 -18.15
C ILE A 202 -37.78 -13.98 -19.10
N ARG A 203 -37.74 -13.32 -20.27
CA ARG A 203 -36.67 -13.47 -21.26
C ARG A 203 -36.17 -12.11 -21.71
N THR A 204 -34.90 -11.87 -21.55
CA THR A 204 -34.28 -10.62 -21.97
C THR A 204 -34.16 -10.55 -23.48
N HIS A 205 -34.52 -9.42 -24.05
CA HIS A 205 -34.44 -9.15 -25.50
C HIS A 205 -33.23 -8.25 -25.78
N THR A 206 -32.14 -8.88 -26.27
CA THR A 206 -30.92 -8.16 -26.62
C THR A 206 -31.01 -7.61 -28.04
N VAL A 207 -30.75 -6.30 -28.20
CA VAL A 207 -30.74 -5.63 -29.48
C VAL A 207 -29.42 -4.86 -29.71
N LYS A 208 -28.90 -4.91 -30.93
CA LYS A 208 -27.74 -4.13 -31.35
C LYS A 208 -28.16 -2.71 -31.73
N ALA A 209 -28.59 -1.95 -30.73
CA ALA A 209 -29.10 -0.61 -30.92
C ALA A 209 -28.65 0.30 -29.77
N THR A 210 -28.69 1.60 -30.00
CA THR A 210 -28.41 2.62 -28.97
C THR A 210 -29.67 3.12 -28.29
N ALA A 211 -30.86 2.72 -28.77
CA ALA A 211 -32.14 3.10 -28.18
C ALA A 211 -33.16 2.00 -28.31
N GLY A 212 -34.13 1.97 -27.40
CA GLY A 212 -35.21 1.02 -27.37
C GLY A 212 -36.27 1.39 -26.33
N LYS A 213 -37.27 0.52 -26.17
CA LYS A 213 -38.34 0.69 -25.18
C LYS A 213 -38.61 -0.62 -24.44
N VAL A 214 -38.92 -0.49 -23.16
CA VAL A 214 -39.52 -1.54 -22.35
C VAL A 214 -40.79 -1.00 -21.72
N ALA A 215 -41.93 -1.63 -22.01
CA ALA A 215 -43.26 -1.05 -21.77
C ALA A 215 -43.34 0.36 -22.33
N ASP A 216 -43.62 1.36 -21.52
CA ASP A 216 -43.69 2.76 -21.88
C ASP A 216 -42.41 3.59 -21.57
N VAL A 217 -41.34 2.93 -21.03
CA VAL A 217 -40.07 3.58 -20.75
C VAL A 217 -39.18 3.57 -22.00
N SER A 218 -38.71 4.75 -22.36
CA SER A 218 -37.73 4.94 -23.46
C SER A 218 -36.33 4.89 -22.86
N VAL A 219 -35.45 4.08 -23.46
CA VAL A 219 -34.03 3.95 -23.00
C VAL A 219 -33.11 4.33 -24.18
N LYS A 220 -32.11 5.18 -23.95
CA LYS A 220 -31.16 5.62 -24.97
C LYS A 220 -29.73 5.67 -24.41
N ILE A 221 -28.78 5.13 -25.16
CA ILE A 221 -27.35 5.30 -24.95
C ILE A 221 -26.84 6.35 -25.93
N GLU A 222 -26.50 7.53 -25.44
CA GLU A 222 -25.89 8.59 -26.28
C GLU A 222 -24.36 8.47 -26.29
N ASP A 223 -23.75 8.00 -25.18
CA ASP A 223 -22.32 7.79 -25.10
C ASP A 223 -21.99 6.27 -25.08
N THR A 224 -21.79 5.72 -26.26
CA THR A 224 -21.49 4.30 -26.47
C THR A 224 -20.08 3.91 -26.04
N ASP A 225 -19.17 4.88 -25.89
CA ASP A 225 -17.83 4.63 -25.33
C ASP A 225 -17.87 4.57 -23.80
N GLY A 226 -18.78 5.33 -23.18
CA GLY A 226 -18.97 5.36 -21.73
C GLY A 226 -19.87 4.25 -21.19
N CYS A 227 -20.83 3.80 -22.00
CA CYS A 227 -21.76 2.72 -21.63
C CYS A 227 -21.73 1.63 -22.71
N MET A 228 -21.11 0.51 -22.37
CA MET A 228 -20.96 -0.62 -23.28
C MET A 228 -22.27 -1.40 -23.49
N ARG A 229 -23.06 -1.56 -22.42
CA ARG A 229 -24.32 -2.30 -22.41
C ARG A 229 -25.26 -1.73 -21.36
N TYR A 230 -26.54 -1.67 -21.66
CA TYR A 230 -27.58 -1.18 -20.77
C TYR A 230 -28.83 -2.02 -20.87
N ALA A 231 -29.19 -2.71 -19.81
CA ALA A 231 -30.43 -3.48 -19.72
C ALA A 231 -31.38 -2.84 -18.71
N GLY A 232 -32.67 -3.01 -18.93
CA GLY A 232 -33.70 -2.49 -18.03
C GLY A 232 -34.97 -3.29 -18.03
N ALA A 233 -35.65 -3.32 -16.88
CA ALA A 233 -36.93 -3.96 -16.68
C ALA A 233 -37.89 -3.02 -15.95
N VAL A 234 -39.18 -3.05 -16.31
CA VAL A 234 -40.24 -2.32 -15.62
C VAL A 234 -41.04 -3.32 -14.77
N ILE A 235 -41.19 -3.01 -13.49
CA ILE A 235 -42.04 -3.82 -12.55
C ILE A 235 -43.01 -2.85 -11.88
N THR A 236 -44.29 -3.17 -11.91
CA THR A 236 -45.37 -2.36 -11.33
C THR A 236 -46.07 -3.10 -10.19
N GLY A 237 -46.69 -2.34 -9.29
CA GLY A 237 -47.48 -2.92 -8.18
C GLY A 237 -46.59 -3.62 -7.13
N LEU A 238 -45.35 -3.12 -6.93
CA LEU A 238 -44.49 -3.59 -5.85
C LEU A 238 -45.01 -3.13 -4.49
N ASN A 239 -44.74 -3.93 -3.47
CA ASN A 239 -44.98 -3.59 -2.08
C ASN A 239 -43.63 -3.39 -1.40
N ILE A 240 -43.21 -2.12 -1.20
CA ILE A 240 -41.97 -1.78 -0.52
C ILE A 240 -42.13 -1.96 0.98
N GLY A 241 -41.21 -2.65 1.60
CA GLY A 241 -41.24 -2.92 3.03
C GLY A 241 -39.98 -3.63 3.53
N PRO A 242 -39.98 -4.11 4.77
CA PRO A 242 -38.86 -4.87 5.33
C PRO A 242 -38.54 -6.09 4.49
N SER A 243 -37.26 -6.37 4.32
CA SER A 243 -36.78 -7.57 3.63
C SER A 243 -37.12 -8.83 4.42
N PRO A 244 -37.37 -9.97 3.75
CA PRO A 244 -37.49 -11.25 4.43
C PRO A 244 -36.21 -11.63 5.17
N ALA A 245 -36.34 -12.35 6.28
CA ALA A 245 -35.23 -12.64 7.20
C ALA A 245 -34.00 -13.28 6.54
N TRP A 246 -34.20 -14.15 5.55
CA TRP A 246 -33.11 -14.77 4.82
C TRP A 246 -32.26 -13.75 4.03
N LEU A 247 -32.94 -12.75 3.41
CA LEU A 247 -32.26 -11.70 2.64
C LEU A 247 -31.50 -10.74 3.58
N VAL A 248 -32.13 -10.33 4.68
CA VAL A 248 -31.46 -9.54 5.75
C VAL A 248 -30.20 -10.26 6.22
N LYS A 249 -30.29 -11.56 6.52
CA LYS A 249 -29.15 -12.38 6.96
C LYS A 249 -28.01 -12.35 5.94
N ARG A 250 -28.30 -12.48 4.63
CA ARG A 250 -27.27 -12.43 3.57
C ARG A 250 -26.59 -11.06 3.48
N ILE A 251 -27.37 -9.98 3.53
CA ILE A 251 -26.83 -8.61 3.46
C ILE A 251 -25.97 -8.30 4.70
N GLN A 252 -26.44 -8.67 5.88
CA GLN A 252 -25.69 -8.44 7.12
C GLN A 252 -24.43 -9.30 7.25
N SER A 253 -24.43 -10.53 6.70
CA SER A 253 -23.28 -11.44 6.77
C SER A 253 -22.03 -10.87 6.05
N VAL A 254 -22.22 -10.03 5.03
CA VAL A 254 -21.12 -9.33 4.34
C VAL A 254 -20.80 -7.97 4.97
N GLY A 255 -21.47 -7.61 6.08
CA GLY A 255 -21.27 -6.34 6.79
C GLY A 255 -22.05 -5.16 6.21
N ALA A 256 -22.97 -5.40 5.29
CA ALA A 256 -23.84 -4.35 4.75
C ALA A 256 -25.12 -4.19 5.60
N ARG A 257 -25.71 -2.98 5.55
CA ARG A 257 -26.99 -2.70 6.25
C ARG A 257 -28.17 -3.05 5.36
N SER A 258 -29.13 -3.75 5.91
CA SER A 258 -30.45 -3.95 5.28
C SER A 258 -31.25 -2.63 5.31
N ILE A 259 -31.92 -2.30 4.20
CA ILE A 259 -32.68 -1.06 4.01
C ILE A 259 -34.16 -1.39 3.78
N ASN A 260 -34.50 -1.94 2.62
CA ASN A 260 -35.83 -2.46 2.25
C ASN A 260 -35.69 -3.58 1.23
N ASN A 261 -36.74 -4.28 0.97
CA ASN A 261 -36.77 -5.47 0.12
C ASN A 261 -36.29 -5.23 -1.31
N VAL A 262 -36.47 -4.04 -1.89
CA VAL A 262 -35.99 -3.70 -3.26
C VAL A 262 -34.51 -3.37 -3.24
N VAL A 263 -34.07 -2.51 -2.33
CA VAL A 263 -32.64 -2.13 -2.21
C VAL A 263 -31.80 -3.33 -1.81
N ASP A 264 -32.28 -4.16 -0.91
CA ASP A 264 -31.57 -5.36 -0.47
C ASP A 264 -31.49 -6.41 -1.59
N ALA A 265 -32.51 -6.51 -2.46
CA ALA A 265 -32.45 -7.36 -3.64
C ALA A 265 -31.37 -6.88 -4.63
N THR A 266 -31.21 -5.56 -4.84
CA THR A 266 -30.11 -5.03 -5.68
C THR A 266 -28.77 -5.25 -5.04
N ASN A 267 -28.64 -5.13 -3.71
CA ASN A 267 -27.42 -5.44 -2.96
C ASN A 267 -27.10 -6.95 -2.99
N TYR A 268 -28.11 -7.81 -2.94
CA TYR A 268 -27.92 -9.26 -3.13
C TYR A 268 -27.28 -9.57 -4.49
N MET A 269 -27.75 -8.91 -5.56
CA MET A 269 -27.14 -9.04 -6.88
C MET A 269 -25.71 -8.52 -6.93
N LEU A 270 -25.44 -7.42 -6.25
CA LEU A 270 -24.11 -6.83 -6.15
C LEU A 270 -23.10 -7.75 -5.45
N PHE A 271 -23.42 -8.27 -4.28
CA PHE A 271 -22.52 -9.13 -3.50
C PHE A 271 -22.53 -10.59 -3.97
N GLY A 272 -23.67 -11.09 -4.41
CA GLY A 272 -23.84 -12.46 -4.91
C GLY A 272 -23.17 -12.67 -6.27
N PHE A 273 -23.40 -11.76 -7.20
CA PHE A 273 -23.06 -11.93 -8.62
C PHE A 273 -22.05 -10.87 -9.15
N GLY A 274 -21.66 -9.88 -8.34
CA GLY A 274 -20.73 -8.84 -8.75
C GLY A 274 -21.32 -7.80 -9.68
N GLN A 275 -22.64 -7.76 -9.87
CA GLN A 275 -23.33 -6.84 -10.75
C GLN A 275 -24.09 -5.79 -9.94
N PRO A 276 -23.58 -4.54 -9.86
CA PRO A 276 -24.34 -3.46 -9.28
C PRO A 276 -25.57 -3.14 -10.13
N MET A 277 -26.69 -2.90 -9.46
CA MET A 277 -27.98 -2.56 -10.06
C MET A 277 -28.57 -1.33 -9.38
N HIS A 278 -29.45 -0.60 -10.07
CA HIS A 278 -30.18 0.50 -9.48
C HIS A 278 -31.67 0.41 -9.81
N ALA A 279 -32.52 0.75 -8.86
CA ALA A 279 -33.95 0.83 -9.03
C ALA A 279 -34.40 2.30 -8.95
N PHE A 280 -34.96 2.81 -10.03
CA PHE A 280 -35.57 4.13 -10.08
C PHE A 280 -37.05 4.06 -9.82
N ASP A 281 -37.60 4.96 -9.01
CA ASP A 281 -39.05 5.19 -8.93
C ASP A 281 -39.55 5.71 -10.29
N LEU A 282 -40.38 4.91 -10.94
CA LEU A 282 -40.87 5.17 -12.28
C LEU A 282 -41.72 6.45 -12.39
N LYS A 283 -42.43 6.81 -11.32
CA LYS A 283 -43.24 8.05 -11.26
C LYS A 283 -42.39 9.30 -11.22
N ARG A 284 -41.15 9.19 -10.79
CA ARG A 284 -40.19 10.31 -10.63
C ARG A 284 -39.23 10.48 -11.81
N LEU A 285 -39.29 9.59 -12.82
CA LEU A 285 -38.53 9.71 -14.07
C LEU A 285 -39.31 10.60 -15.05
N ALA A 286 -38.77 11.77 -15.38
CA ALA A 286 -39.38 12.72 -16.30
C ALA A 286 -39.61 12.08 -17.67
N HIS A 287 -40.84 12.15 -18.14
CA HIS A 287 -41.31 11.56 -19.41
C HIS A 287 -41.00 10.05 -19.56
N ARG A 288 -40.82 9.33 -18.47
CA ARG A 288 -40.44 7.89 -18.46
C ARG A 288 -39.29 7.61 -19.42
N THR A 289 -38.27 8.40 -19.32
CA THR A 289 -37.10 8.37 -20.21
C THR A 289 -35.85 8.16 -19.41
N VAL A 290 -34.95 7.29 -19.89
CA VAL A 290 -33.61 7.06 -19.36
C VAL A 290 -32.60 7.28 -20.46
N VAL A 291 -31.62 8.16 -20.22
CA VAL A 291 -30.57 8.50 -21.19
C VAL A 291 -29.22 8.37 -20.53
N VAL A 292 -28.38 7.49 -21.06
CA VAL A 292 -26.97 7.42 -20.63
C VAL A 292 -26.14 8.34 -21.50
N ARG A 293 -25.60 9.39 -20.91
CA ARG A 293 -24.94 10.50 -21.63
C ARG A 293 -23.76 11.08 -20.84
N LYS A 294 -22.97 11.90 -21.48
CA LYS A 294 -22.04 12.80 -20.79
C LYS A 294 -22.82 13.95 -20.13
N THR A 295 -22.24 14.48 -19.05
CA THR A 295 -22.71 15.76 -18.51
C THR A 295 -22.65 16.80 -19.62
N ARG A 296 -23.66 17.68 -19.67
CA ARG A 296 -23.66 18.86 -20.51
C ARG A 296 -22.64 19.83 -19.92
N ASP A 297 -22.86 21.01 -19.58
CA ASP A 297 -21.89 21.85 -18.87
C ASP A 297 -21.70 21.42 -17.39
N GLU A 298 -21.45 22.31 -16.47
CA GLU A 298 -21.45 22.03 -15.04
C GLU A 298 -22.86 21.64 -14.59
N GLU A 299 -23.06 20.35 -14.38
CA GLU A 299 -24.36 19.79 -14.01
C GLU A 299 -24.37 19.48 -12.51
N LEU A 300 -25.40 19.93 -11.79
CA LEU A 300 -25.60 19.70 -10.37
C LEU A 300 -26.47 18.48 -10.16
N ILE A 301 -26.07 17.62 -9.23
CA ILE A 301 -26.86 16.47 -8.77
C ILE A 301 -26.78 16.35 -7.23
N LYS A 302 -27.94 16.18 -6.60
CA LYS A 302 -28.01 15.78 -5.21
C LYS A 302 -28.00 14.27 -5.12
N THR A 303 -26.99 13.69 -4.54
CA THR A 303 -26.79 12.23 -4.46
C THR A 303 -27.49 11.63 -3.23
N LEU A 304 -27.63 10.29 -3.20
CA LEU A 304 -28.34 9.55 -2.16
C LEU A 304 -27.80 9.80 -0.74
N ASP A 305 -26.51 10.11 -0.60
CA ASP A 305 -25.89 10.53 0.68
C ASP A 305 -26.22 11.96 1.11
N GLY A 306 -27.09 12.65 0.36
CA GLY A 306 -27.60 13.98 0.68
C GLY A 306 -26.67 15.15 0.27
N VAL A 307 -25.53 14.88 -0.36
CA VAL A 307 -24.53 15.88 -0.78
C VAL A 307 -24.85 16.41 -2.17
N ASP A 308 -24.83 17.74 -2.32
CA ASP A 308 -24.93 18.40 -3.63
C ASP A 308 -23.55 18.39 -4.30
N ARG A 309 -23.51 17.91 -5.56
CA ARG A 309 -22.25 17.73 -6.31
C ARG A 309 -22.31 18.40 -7.66
N THR A 310 -21.30 19.17 -7.97
CA THR A 310 -21.06 19.72 -9.31
C THR A 310 -20.21 18.74 -10.10
N LEU A 311 -20.76 18.26 -11.22
CA LEU A 311 -20.09 17.29 -12.07
C LEU A 311 -19.24 18.01 -13.11
N ARG A 312 -18.02 17.50 -13.33
CA ARG A 312 -17.14 18.02 -14.39
C ARG A 312 -17.72 17.70 -15.75
N PRO A 313 -17.54 18.57 -16.75
CA PRO A 313 -17.90 18.29 -18.15
C PRO A 313 -17.30 16.96 -18.62
N GLY A 314 -18.11 16.14 -19.31
CA GLY A 314 -17.69 14.83 -19.79
C GLY A 314 -17.81 13.68 -18.81
N SER A 315 -18.23 13.91 -17.56
CA SER A 315 -18.60 12.83 -16.62
C SER A 315 -19.78 12.03 -17.17
N LEU A 316 -19.78 10.71 -16.95
CA LEU A 316 -20.88 9.85 -17.40
C LEU A 316 -22.03 9.91 -16.39
N VAL A 317 -23.23 10.21 -16.87
CA VAL A 317 -24.45 10.29 -16.07
C VAL A 317 -25.58 9.46 -16.70
N ILE A 318 -26.49 9.03 -15.84
CA ILE A 318 -27.82 8.60 -16.24
C ILE A 318 -28.74 9.80 -16.03
N GLY A 319 -29.38 10.23 -17.08
CA GLY A 319 -30.36 11.30 -17.07
C GLY A 319 -31.75 10.79 -17.38
N ASP A 320 -32.75 11.55 -16.99
CA ASP A 320 -34.09 11.49 -17.57
C ASP A 320 -34.21 12.50 -18.71
N ALA A 321 -35.43 12.85 -19.12
CA ALA A 321 -35.64 13.83 -20.19
C ALA A 321 -35.17 15.24 -19.80
N GLU A 322 -35.05 15.58 -18.53
CA GLU A 322 -34.78 16.93 -18.04
C GLU A 322 -33.38 17.09 -17.42
N LYS A 323 -32.94 16.19 -16.59
CA LYS A 323 -31.74 16.32 -15.73
C LYS A 323 -30.99 15.01 -15.55
N ALA A 324 -29.81 15.07 -14.92
CA ALA A 324 -29.11 13.90 -14.40
C ALA A 324 -29.84 13.34 -13.16
N VAL A 325 -30.07 12.04 -13.12
CA VAL A 325 -30.73 11.30 -12.04
C VAL A 325 -29.80 10.32 -11.34
N ALA A 326 -28.63 10.01 -11.93
CA ALA A 326 -27.58 9.24 -11.27
C ALA A 326 -26.20 9.56 -11.87
N ILE A 327 -25.15 9.40 -11.09
CA ILE A 327 -23.77 9.37 -11.57
C ILE A 327 -23.47 7.92 -11.97
N ALA A 328 -23.33 7.67 -13.26
CA ALA A 328 -23.27 6.31 -13.82
C ALA A 328 -22.18 5.45 -13.15
N GLY A 329 -22.57 4.32 -12.60
CA GLY A 329 -21.69 3.36 -11.93
C GLY A 329 -21.10 3.82 -10.59
N ILE A 330 -21.54 4.97 -10.02
CA ILE A 330 -21.01 5.50 -8.76
C ILE A 330 -22.09 5.59 -7.70
N ILE A 331 -23.10 6.45 -7.89
CA ILE A 331 -24.17 6.70 -6.90
C ILE A 331 -25.43 7.24 -7.55
N GLY A 332 -26.58 6.80 -7.09
CA GLY A 332 -27.89 7.33 -7.50
C GLY A 332 -28.16 8.74 -6.99
N GLY A 333 -29.06 9.43 -7.65
CA GLY A 333 -29.58 10.73 -7.22
C GLY A 333 -30.76 10.57 -6.26
N ARG A 334 -30.88 11.50 -5.33
CA ARG A 334 -31.94 11.52 -4.30
C ARG A 334 -33.37 11.80 -4.87
N GLY A 335 -33.47 12.30 -6.06
CA GLY A 335 -34.78 12.66 -6.61
C GLY A 335 -35.58 11.49 -7.21
N THR A 336 -34.95 10.37 -7.50
CA THR A 336 -35.54 9.19 -8.16
C THR A 336 -35.38 7.90 -7.37
N GLU A 337 -35.01 8.01 -6.09
CA GLU A 337 -34.85 6.88 -5.18
C GLU A 337 -36.16 6.17 -4.90
N VAL A 338 -36.06 4.87 -4.59
CA VAL A 338 -37.17 4.06 -4.07
C VAL A 338 -37.46 4.47 -2.63
N THR A 339 -38.75 4.77 -2.37
CA THR A 339 -39.28 5.11 -1.05
C THR A 339 -40.41 4.15 -0.66
N ASP A 340 -40.91 4.23 0.56
CA ASP A 340 -42.04 3.40 1.03
C ASP A 340 -43.34 3.61 0.23
N GLU A 341 -43.45 4.74 -0.49
CA GLU A 341 -44.59 5.08 -1.36
C GLU A 341 -44.42 4.57 -2.80
N THR A 342 -43.23 4.07 -3.14
CA THR A 342 -42.91 3.59 -4.50
C THR A 342 -43.68 2.29 -4.78
N THR A 343 -44.41 2.27 -5.89
CA THR A 343 -45.15 1.08 -6.36
C THR A 343 -44.61 0.54 -7.68
N ASP A 344 -43.94 1.39 -8.46
CA ASP A 344 -43.52 1.06 -9.81
C ASP A 344 -42.05 1.46 -9.95
N ILE A 345 -41.21 0.56 -10.47
CA ILE A 345 -39.77 0.81 -10.64
C ILE A 345 -39.31 0.54 -12.08
N PHE A 346 -38.27 1.24 -12.47
CA PHE A 346 -37.40 0.85 -13.56
C PHE A 346 -36.09 0.31 -12.96
N LEU A 347 -35.84 -0.99 -13.18
CA LEU A 347 -34.60 -1.65 -12.75
C LEU A 347 -33.53 -1.45 -13.83
N GLU A 348 -32.37 -0.91 -13.46
CA GLU A 348 -31.18 -0.73 -14.28
C GLU A 348 -30.16 -1.84 -14.03
N VAL A 349 -29.60 -2.39 -15.10
CA VAL A 349 -28.45 -3.32 -15.08
C VAL A 349 -27.52 -2.95 -16.23
N ALA A 350 -26.35 -2.40 -15.91
CA ALA A 350 -25.51 -1.80 -16.95
C ALA A 350 -24.03 -2.22 -16.85
N ALA A 351 -23.28 -1.96 -17.92
CA ALA A 351 -21.84 -2.02 -17.94
C ALA A 351 -21.25 -0.70 -18.45
N PHE A 352 -20.49 -0.02 -17.61
CA PHE A 352 -19.86 1.26 -17.91
C PHE A 352 -18.36 1.10 -18.15
N ASP A 353 -17.76 2.09 -18.83
CA ASP A 353 -16.30 2.11 -19.04
C ASP A 353 -15.54 2.29 -17.71
N PRO A 354 -14.69 1.34 -17.34
CA PRO A 354 -13.99 1.36 -16.04
C PRO A 354 -13.11 2.60 -15.84
N ALA A 355 -12.47 3.10 -16.90
CA ALA A 355 -11.57 4.24 -16.80
C ALA A 355 -12.35 5.53 -16.49
N ARG A 356 -13.53 5.71 -17.10
CA ARG A 356 -14.40 6.87 -16.84
C ARG A 356 -15.00 6.84 -15.44
N VAL A 357 -15.48 5.67 -14.99
CA VAL A 357 -15.97 5.52 -13.61
C VAL A 357 -14.86 5.86 -12.62
N ARG A 358 -13.65 5.34 -12.81
CA ARG A 358 -12.50 5.64 -11.97
C ARG A 358 -12.15 7.14 -11.96
N ALA A 359 -12.12 7.78 -13.14
CA ALA A 359 -11.80 9.21 -13.24
C ALA A 359 -12.84 10.07 -12.50
N THR A 360 -14.14 9.79 -12.71
CA THR A 360 -15.22 10.53 -12.03
C THR A 360 -15.22 10.28 -10.53
N ARG A 361 -15.07 9.02 -10.08
CA ARG A 361 -14.98 8.66 -8.66
C ARG A 361 -13.85 9.41 -7.95
N ARG A 362 -12.65 9.42 -8.55
CA ARG A 362 -11.48 10.13 -7.99
C ARG A 362 -11.69 11.64 -7.94
N ALA A 363 -12.26 12.21 -8.99
CA ALA A 363 -12.53 13.65 -9.05
C ALA A 363 -13.52 14.12 -7.97
N LEU A 364 -14.47 13.26 -7.58
CA LEU A 364 -15.49 13.54 -6.56
C LEU A 364 -15.08 13.08 -5.15
N GLY A 365 -14.01 12.31 -5.00
CA GLY A 365 -13.58 11.75 -3.73
C GLY A 365 -14.56 10.71 -3.14
N ILE A 366 -15.38 10.03 -3.99
CA ILE A 366 -16.40 9.08 -3.56
C ILE A 366 -15.91 7.64 -3.79
N SER A 367 -16.20 6.75 -2.85
CA SER A 367 -16.01 5.31 -3.01
C SER A 367 -17.27 4.57 -2.54
N THR A 368 -17.87 3.79 -3.44
CA THR A 368 -19.03 2.94 -3.15
C THR A 368 -18.75 1.52 -3.60
N ASP A 369 -19.48 0.53 -3.07
CA ASP A 369 -19.38 -0.86 -3.51
C ASP A 369 -19.69 -1.04 -5.01
N ALA A 370 -20.57 -0.22 -5.57
CA ALA A 370 -20.86 -0.18 -7.00
C ALA A 370 -19.66 0.35 -7.79
N SER A 371 -19.12 1.53 -7.41
CA SER A 371 -17.98 2.15 -8.10
C SER A 371 -16.73 1.29 -8.03
N TYR A 372 -16.51 0.58 -6.91
CA TYR A 372 -15.39 -0.34 -6.72
C TYR A 372 -15.42 -1.51 -7.72
N ARG A 373 -16.62 -1.97 -8.12
CA ARG A 373 -16.81 -3.01 -9.14
C ARG A 373 -16.72 -2.44 -10.55
N PHE A 374 -17.46 -1.37 -10.84
CA PHE A 374 -17.47 -0.77 -12.18
C PHE A 374 -16.09 -0.25 -12.62
N GLU A 375 -15.29 0.35 -11.71
CA GLU A 375 -13.95 0.84 -12.06
C GLU A 375 -12.93 -0.27 -12.38
N ARG A 376 -13.27 -1.54 -12.08
CA ARG A 376 -12.48 -2.72 -12.41
C ARG A 376 -13.06 -3.50 -13.59
N GLY A 377 -14.34 -3.30 -13.86
CA GLY A 377 -15.11 -3.97 -14.91
C GLY A 377 -16.04 -5.05 -14.36
N VAL A 378 -17.23 -5.12 -14.95
CA VAL A 378 -18.24 -6.15 -14.67
C VAL A 378 -18.35 -7.10 -15.86
N ASP A 379 -18.94 -8.28 -15.67
CA ASP A 379 -19.17 -9.24 -16.74
C ASP A 379 -20.31 -8.77 -17.69
N VAL A 380 -19.91 -8.18 -18.80
CA VAL A 380 -20.84 -7.60 -19.79
C VAL A 380 -21.78 -8.65 -20.37
N ASP A 381 -21.30 -9.89 -20.55
CA ASP A 381 -22.10 -10.95 -21.20
C ASP A 381 -23.07 -11.65 -20.23
N ALA A 382 -22.87 -11.50 -18.91
CA ALA A 382 -23.79 -12.04 -17.89
C ALA A 382 -25.06 -11.20 -17.73
N ILE A 383 -25.09 -9.94 -18.18
CA ILE A 383 -26.19 -8.98 -17.96
C ILE A 383 -27.57 -9.56 -18.30
N PRO A 384 -27.83 -10.24 -19.46
CA PRO A 384 -29.17 -10.79 -19.76
C PRO A 384 -29.66 -11.79 -18.73
N SER A 385 -28.80 -12.70 -18.29
CA SER A 385 -29.18 -13.70 -17.29
C SER A 385 -29.36 -13.10 -15.91
N LEU A 386 -28.57 -12.05 -15.59
CA LEU A 386 -28.61 -11.39 -14.27
C LEU A 386 -29.84 -10.48 -14.15
N VAL A 387 -30.29 -9.82 -15.21
CA VAL A 387 -31.55 -9.03 -15.17
C VAL A 387 -32.74 -9.95 -15.01
N GLU A 388 -32.76 -11.12 -15.67
CA GLU A 388 -33.84 -12.12 -15.49
C GLU A 388 -33.87 -12.66 -14.05
N TYR A 389 -32.70 -12.95 -13.47
CA TYR A 389 -32.58 -13.39 -12.09
C TYR A 389 -33.05 -12.30 -11.12
N ALA A 390 -32.60 -11.05 -11.31
CA ALA A 390 -32.96 -9.92 -10.45
C ALA A 390 -34.47 -9.63 -10.47
N VAL A 391 -35.11 -9.70 -11.65
CA VAL A 391 -36.57 -9.54 -11.74
C VAL A 391 -37.29 -10.63 -10.94
N ARG A 392 -36.90 -11.90 -11.09
CA ARG A 392 -37.50 -13.00 -10.28
C ARG A 392 -37.26 -12.79 -8.78
N LEU A 393 -36.06 -12.34 -8.37
CA LEU A 393 -35.78 -12.03 -6.98
C LEU A 393 -36.70 -10.92 -6.46
N LEU A 394 -36.81 -9.80 -7.19
CA LEU A 394 -37.70 -8.70 -6.81
C LEU A 394 -39.18 -9.17 -6.69
N LEU A 395 -39.66 -9.97 -7.65
CA LEU A 395 -41.00 -10.52 -7.59
C LEU A 395 -41.23 -11.43 -6.36
N SER A 396 -40.20 -12.17 -5.95
CA SER A 396 -40.31 -13.07 -4.77
C SER A 396 -40.30 -12.30 -3.44
N VAL A 397 -39.60 -11.16 -3.34
CA VAL A 397 -39.42 -10.40 -2.08
C VAL A 397 -40.35 -9.19 -1.95
N ALA A 398 -40.75 -8.58 -3.06
CA ALA A 398 -41.54 -7.35 -3.08
C ALA A 398 -42.88 -7.48 -3.85
N GLY A 399 -43.12 -8.62 -4.51
CA GLY A 399 -44.28 -8.77 -5.33
C GLY A 399 -44.19 -8.03 -6.66
N GLY A 400 -45.34 -7.53 -7.13
CA GLY A 400 -45.42 -6.77 -8.40
C GLY A 400 -45.67 -7.64 -9.64
N ILE A 401 -45.71 -6.98 -10.79
CA ILE A 401 -45.96 -7.59 -12.11
C ILE A 401 -44.96 -7.00 -13.10
N PRO A 402 -44.15 -7.84 -13.79
CA PRO A 402 -43.24 -7.35 -14.81
C PRO A 402 -44.02 -6.87 -16.04
N GLN A 403 -43.66 -5.70 -16.57
CA GLN A 403 -44.32 -5.09 -17.72
C GLN A 403 -43.54 -5.41 -19.01
N GLY A 404 -43.82 -6.53 -19.62
CA GLY A 404 -43.11 -7.06 -20.77
C GLY A 404 -41.76 -7.69 -20.41
N ASN A 405 -40.97 -8.02 -21.42
CA ASN A 405 -39.65 -8.57 -21.28
C ASN A 405 -38.62 -7.46 -21.07
N PRO A 406 -37.58 -7.68 -20.25
CA PRO A 406 -36.48 -6.73 -20.10
C PRO A 406 -35.85 -6.39 -21.46
N ILE A 407 -35.58 -5.11 -21.69
CA ILE A 407 -34.77 -4.66 -22.82
C ILE A 407 -33.27 -4.76 -22.49
N ASP A 408 -32.46 -5.03 -23.51
CA ASP A 408 -31.01 -5.06 -23.39
C ASP A 408 -30.38 -4.45 -24.63
N LEU A 409 -29.82 -3.27 -24.50
CA LEU A 409 -29.15 -2.53 -25.55
C LEU A 409 -27.64 -2.83 -25.50
N TYR A 410 -27.12 -3.48 -26.54
CA TYR A 410 -25.69 -3.79 -26.70
C TYR A 410 -25.20 -3.28 -28.06
N PRO A 411 -24.90 -1.96 -28.19
CA PRO A 411 -24.57 -1.33 -29.47
C PRO A 411 -23.39 -1.95 -30.18
N LEU A 412 -22.30 -2.17 -29.45
CA LEU A 412 -21.01 -2.65 -29.97
C LEU A 412 -20.56 -3.91 -29.24
N PRO A 413 -21.13 -5.09 -29.55
CA PRO A 413 -20.75 -6.32 -28.88
C PRO A 413 -19.27 -6.65 -29.04
N LYS A 414 -18.56 -6.78 -27.89
CA LYS A 414 -17.16 -7.19 -27.85
C LYS A 414 -17.07 -8.65 -27.36
N ARG A 415 -16.30 -9.46 -28.04
CA ARG A 415 -16.02 -10.83 -27.60
C ARG A 415 -14.60 -10.91 -27.08
N PRO A 416 -14.32 -11.73 -26.04
CA PRO A 416 -12.96 -12.01 -25.61
C PRO A 416 -12.12 -12.51 -26.80
N VAL A 417 -10.89 -12.02 -26.91
CA VAL A 417 -9.96 -12.41 -27.96
C VAL A 417 -9.29 -13.72 -27.53
N PRO A 418 -9.35 -14.78 -28.36
CA PRO A 418 -8.65 -16.02 -28.04
C PRO A 418 -7.13 -15.83 -28.03
N VAL A 419 -6.45 -16.51 -27.11
CA VAL A 419 -5.00 -16.47 -26.92
C VAL A 419 -4.39 -17.82 -27.30
N SER A 420 -3.30 -17.83 -28.08
CA SER A 420 -2.56 -19.04 -28.45
C SER A 420 -1.55 -19.40 -27.36
N LEU A 421 -1.71 -20.54 -26.72
CA LEU A 421 -0.85 -21.07 -25.68
C LEU A 421 0.10 -22.14 -26.28
N LYS A 422 1.41 -21.87 -26.22
CA LYS A 422 2.46 -22.86 -26.58
C LYS A 422 2.87 -23.63 -25.32
N LEU A 423 2.59 -24.94 -25.30
CA LEU A 423 2.89 -25.78 -24.13
C LEU A 423 4.39 -25.84 -23.82
N VAL A 424 5.25 -25.80 -24.86
CA VAL A 424 6.72 -25.76 -24.70
C VAL A 424 7.16 -24.48 -23.98
N LYS A 425 6.50 -23.33 -24.26
CA LYS A 425 6.76 -22.07 -23.54
C LYS A 425 6.31 -22.15 -22.08
N ALA A 426 5.15 -22.74 -21.84
CA ALA A 426 4.66 -22.96 -20.48
C ALA A 426 5.63 -23.83 -19.68
N ALA A 427 6.06 -24.97 -20.23
CA ALA A 427 7.03 -25.85 -19.59
C ALA A 427 8.37 -25.14 -19.28
N ARG A 428 8.85 -24.29 -20.20
CA ARG A 428 10.08 -23.52 -19.99
C ARG A 428 9.96 -22.51 -18.85
N ILE A 429 8.82 -21.83 -18.74
CA ILE A 429 8.60 -20.80 -17.70
C ILE A 429 8.38 -21.46 -16.34
N LEU A 430 7.58 -22.54 -16.30
CA LEU A 430 7.29 -23.27 -15.07
C LEU A 430 8.45 -24.16 -14.60
N GLY A 431 9.44 -24.41 -15.46
CA GLY A 431 10.64 -25.19 -15.14
C GLY A 431 10.47 -26.71 -15.25
N GLU A 432 9.31 -27.22 -15.64
CA GLU A 432 9.00 -28.63 -15.76
C GLU A 432 8.00 -28.92 -16.90
N PRO A 433 7.91 -30.17 -17.38
CA PRO A 433 6.96 -30.56 -18.41
C PRO A 433 5.50 -30.31 -17.99
N VAL A 434 4.69 -29.86 -18.95
CA VAL A 434 3.28 -29.59 -18.76
C VAL A 434 2.45 -30.57 -19.55
N ASP A 435 1.58 -31.35 -18.89
CA ASP A 435 0.66 -32.29 -19.54
C ASP A 435 -0.53 -31.52 -20.14
N ALA A 436 -0.75 -31.72 -21.45
CA ALA A 436 -1.82 -31.03 -22.18
C ALA A 436 -3.24 -31.33 -21.63
N ASN A 437 -3.46 -32.60 -21.19
CA ASN A 437 -4.77 -32.98 -20.63
C ASN A 437 -5.04 -32.32 -19.26
N VAL A 438 -3.98 -32.20 -18.46
CA VAL A 438 -4.05 -31.49 -17.17
C VAL A 438 -4.34 -30.01 -17.40
N VAL A 439 -3.64 -29.37 -18.34
CA VAL A 439 -3.90 -27.96 -18.71
C VAL A 439 -5.33 -27.78 -19.22
N GLU A 440 -5.80 -28.67 -20.07
CA GLU A 440 -7.17 -28.59 -20.58
C GLU A 440 -8.20 -28.73 -19.46
N ARG A 441 -8.04 -29.69 -18.57
CA ARG A 441 -8.93 -29.89 -17.43
C ARG A 441 -8.94 -28.66 -16.52
N ASP A 442 -7.75 -28.18 -16.16
CA ASP A 442 -7.61 -27.08 -15.18
C ASP A 442 -8.17 -25.76 -15.73
N LEU A 443 -7.84 -25.39 -16.95
CA LEU A 443 -8.40 -24.20 -17.59
C LEU A 443 -9.93 -24.31 -17.81
N ARG A 444 -10.45 -25.49 -18.18
CA ARG A 444 -11.89 -25.70 -18.30
C ARG A 444 -12.62 -25.56 -16.96
N SER A 445 -11.99 -25.98 -15.85
CA SER A 445 -12.59 -25.88 -14.51
C SER A 445 -12.92 -24.46 -14.09
N VAL A 446 -12.19 -23.46 -14.61
CA VAL A 446 -12.41 -22.02 -14.38
C VAL A 446 -13.05 -21.32 -15.58
N GLY A 447 -13.66 -22.08 -16.52
CA GLY A 447 -14.52 -21.56 -17.58
C GLY A 447 -13.85 -21.22 -18.91
N PHE A 448 -12.55 -21.48 -19.09
CA PHE A 448 -11.91 -21.31 -20.40
C PHE A 448 -12.39 -22.34 -21.41
N ARG A 449 -12.43 -21.95 -22.69
CA ARG A 449 -12.73 -22.87 -23.80
C ARG A 449 -11.47 -23.09 -24.60
N LEU A 450 -11.13 -24.38 -24.83
CA LEU A 450 -9.91 -24.75 -25.53
C LEU A 450 -10.25 -25.42 -26.86
N ALA A 451 -9.48 -25.11 -27.90
CA ALA A 451 -9.50 -25.74 -29.21
C ALA A 451 -8.07 -26.01 -29.69
N PRO A 452 -7.80 -27.14 -30.37
CA PRO A 452 -6.50 -27.38 -31.00
C PRO A 452 -6.22 -26.30 -32.06
N GLU A 453 -4.94 -25.84 -32.15
CA GLU A 453 -4.51 -24.86 -33.15
C GLU A 453 -3.39 -25.44 -34.02
N ALA A 454 -2.39 -26.06 -33.40
CA ALA A 454 -1.28 -26.75 -34.04
C ALA A 454 -0.67 -27.80 -33.10
N LYS A 455 0.38 -28.49 -33.52
CA LYS A 455 1.10 -29.37 -32.62
C LYS A 455 1.69 -28.57 -31.46
N ASP A 456 1.40 -28.98 -30.22
CA ASP A 456 1.83 -28.35 -28.98
C ASP A 456 1.36 -26.88 -28.82
N VAL A 457 0.32 -26.46 -29.58
CA VAL A 457 -0.29 -25.12 -29.48
C VAL A 457 -1.79 -25.27 -29.32
N VAL A 458 -2.33 -24.64 -28.26
CA VAL A 458 -3.75 -24.67 -27.95
C VAL A 458 -4.31 -23.24 -28.02
N LYS A 459 -5.40 -23.06 -28.73
CA LYS A 459 -6.15 -21.81 -28.76
C LYS A 459 -7.11 -21.77 -27.60
N VAL A 460 -6.92 -20.79 -26.71
CA VAL A 460 -7.70 -20.64 -25.47
C VAL A 460 -8.55 -19.40 -25.55
N SER A 461 -9.87 -19.55 -25.38
CA SER A 461 -10.82 -18.43 -25.31
C SER A 461 -11.16 -18.14 -23.84
N PRO A 462 -10.81 -16.96 -23.32
CA PRO A 462 -11.18 -16.56 -21.97
C PRO A 462 -12.69 -16.45 -21.82
N PRO A 463 -13.25 -16.74 -20.63
CA PRO A 463 -14.64 -16.42 -20.32
C PRO A 463 -14.85 -14.90 -20.18
N SER A 464 -16.09 -14.44 -20.31
CA SER A 464 -16.44 -13.01 -20.33
C SER A 464 -16.08 -12.23 -19.07
N TRP A 465 -15.97 -12.89 -17.94
CA TRP A 465 -15.58 -12.28 -16.65
C TRP A 465 -14.06 -12.14 -16.44
N ARG A 466 -13.22 -12.72 -17.34
CA ARG A 466 -11.76 -12.67 -17.27
C ARG A 466 -11.22 -11.64 -18.25
N HIS A 467 -11.30 -10.37 -17.85
CA HIS A 467 -10.84 -9.22 -18.65
C HIS A 467 -9.31 -9.07 -18.66
N ASP A 468 -8.63 -9.70 -17.71
CA ASP A 468 -7.20 -9.68 -17.49
C ASP A 468 -6.42 -10.57 -18.48
N VAL A 469 -7.00 -11.66 -18.94
CA VAL A 469 -6.32 -12.62 -19.79
C VAL A 469 -6.24 -12.14 -21.24
N LYS A 470 -5.04 -11.67 -21.63
CA LYS A 470 -4.77 -11.07 -22.97
C LYS A 470 -3.57 -11.68 -23.67
N ALA A 471 -2.68 -12.35 -22.93
CA ALA A 471 -1.45 -12.93 -23.42
C ALA A 471 -1.27 -14.37 -22.93
N ASP A 472 -0.35 -15.11 -23.55
CA ASP A 472 -0.06 -16.49 -23.16
C ASP A 472 0.54 -16.61 -21.76
N ILE A 473 1.23 -15.58 -21.29
CA ILE A 473 1.76 -15.55 -19.92
C ILE A 473 0.64 -15.56 -18.87
N ASP A 474 -0.49 -14.89 -19.15
CA ASP A 474 -1.64 -14.87 -18.25
C ASP A 474 -2.26 -16.28 -18.13
N LEU A 475 -2.23 -17.06 -19.22
CA LEU A 475 -2.65 -18.48 -19.20
C LEU A 475 -1.66 -19.38 -18.46
N ILE A 476 -0.36 -19.08 -18.53
CA ILE A 476 0.66 -19.82 -17.77
C ILE A 476 0.51 -19.57 -16.28
N GLU A 477 0.17 -18.36 -15.88
CA GLU A 477 -0.20 -18.03 -14.48
C GLU A 477 -1.40 -18.86 -14.03
N GLU A 478 -2.46 -18.96 -14.84
CA GLU A 478 -3.63 -19.79 -14.52
C GLU A 478 -3.24 -21.26 -14.27
N ILE A 479 -2.39 -21.83 -15.12
CA ILE A 479 -1.89 -23.20 -14.94
C ILE A 479 -1.12 -23.34 -13.64
N ALA A 480 -0.23 -22.38 -13.34
CA ALA A 480 0.59 -22.41 -12.14
C ALA A 480 -0.25 -22.33 -10.86
N ARG A 481 -1.16 -21.35 -10.78
CA ARG A 481 -1.98 -21.13 -9.58
C ARG A 481 -2.99 -22.24 -9.32
N LEU A 482 -3.64 -22.78 -10.39
CA LEU A 482 -4.60 -23.90 -10.26
C LEU A 482 -3.90 -25.18 -9.82
N ARG A 483 -2.71 -25.43 -10.32
CA ARG A 483 -1.87 -26.54 -9.86
C ARG A 483 -1.42 -26.32 -8.41
N GLY A 484 -1.12 -25.10 -8.04
CA GLY A 484 -0.60 -24.69 -6.75
C GLY A 484 0.92 -24.51 -6.76
N TYR A 485 1.39 -23.35 -6.35
CA TYR A 485 2.81 -22.99 -6.38
C TYR A 485 3.70 -23.92 -5.54
N ASP A 486 3.16 -24.49 -4.46
CA ASP A 486 3.85 -25.41 -3.56
C ASP A 486 4.20 -26.78 -4.23
N THR A 487 3.57 -27.08 -5.37
CA THR A 487 3.81 -28.35 -6.09
C THR A 487 5.01 -28.28 -7.03
N PHE A 488 5.53 -27.08 -7.30
CA PHE A 488 6.71 -26.89 -8.14
C PHE A 488 7.99 -27.16 -7.35
N SER A 489 8.95 -27.88 -7.95
CA SER A 489 10.23 -28.15 -7.31
C SER A 489 11.05 -26.88 -7.17
N SER A 490 11.62 -26.65 -5.98
CA SER A 490 12.55 -25.55 -5.72
C SER A 490 13.99 -26.07 -5.90
N GLU A 491 14.48 -26.03 -7.12
CA GLU A 491 15.87 -26.42 -7.43
C GLU A 491 16.72 -25.20 -7.76
N ILE A 492 17.83 -25.05 -7.06
CA ILE A 492 18.85 -24.06 -7.42
C ILE A 492 19.74 -24.69 -8.49
N ARG A 493 19.64 -24.21 -9.72
CA ARG A 493 20.56 -24.64 -10.78
C ARG A 493 21.95 -24.07 -10.51
N PRO A 494 23.02 -24.83 -10.80
CA PRO A 494 24.38 -24.30 -10.72
C PRO A 494 24.50 -23.02 -11.53
N PHE A 495 24.93 -21.93 -10.91
CA PHE A 495 25.21 -20.67 -11.58
C PHE A 495 26.61 -20.18 -11.24
N ARG A 496 27.19 -19.43 -12.14
CA ARG A 496 28.49 -18.82 -11.92
C ARG A 496 28.28 -17.56 -11.12
N ALA A 497 28.75 -17.56 -9.87
CA ALA A 497 28.70 -16.38 -9.02
C ALA A 497 29.50 -15.22 -9.65
N SER A 498 29.09 -14.00 -9.39
CA SER A 498 29.78 -12.76 -9.82
C SER A 498 29.97 -12.64 -11.34
N SER A 499 29.03 -13.18 -12.14
CA SER A 499 29.03 -13.02 -13.59
C SER A 499 28.63 -11.61 -14.05
N VAL A 500 27.91 -10.88 -13.21
CA VAL A 500 27.54 -9.46 -13.41
C VAL A 500 28.23 -8.65 -12.32
N PRO A 501 29.12 -7.71 -12.67
CA PRO A 501 29.74 -6.83 -11.67
C PRO A 501 28.72 -5.89 -11.06
N ASP A 502 28.88 -5.59 -9.77
CA ASP A 502 28.08 -4.55 -9.11
C ASP A 502 28.34 -3.18 -9.75
N ALA A 503 27.33 -2.32 -9.75
CA ALA A 503 27.55 -0.93 -10.14
C ALA A 503 28.60 -0.30 -9.20
N PRO A 504 29.56 0.48 -9.74
CA PRO A 504 30.67 1.05 -8.94
C PRO A 504 30.20 1.77 -7.69
N LEU A 505 29.08 2.47 -7.76
CA LEU A 505 28.49 3.24 -6.67
C LEU A 505 28.11 2.36 -5.46
N VAL A 506 27.70 1.09 -5.67
CA VAL A 506 27.40 0.13 -4.58
C VAL A 506 28.63 -0.09 -3.71
N GLY A 507 29.77 -0.33 -4.35
CA GLY A 507 31.05 -0.51 -3.65
C GLY A 507 31.51 0.77 -2.92
N VAL A 508 31.30 1.93 -3.53
CA VAL A 508 31.60 3.25 -2.92
C VAL A 508 30.75 3.47 -1.67
N THR A 509 29.44 3.26 -1.77
CA THR A 509 28.50 3.42 -0.66
C THR A 509 28.89 2.53 0.53
N LYS A 510 29.18 1.25 0.29
CA LYS A 510 29.58 0.32 1.34
C LYS A 510 30.87 0.76 2.04
N ARG A 511 31.91 1.14 1.28
CA ARG A 511 33.16 1.61 1.87
C ARG A 511 32.97 2.88 2.69
N LEU A 512 32.20 3.84 2.20
CA LEU A 512 31.90 5.08 2.94
C LEU A 512 31.16 4.78 4.24
N GLN A 513 30.16 3.89 4.22
CA GLN A 513 29.45 3.47 5.42
C GLN A 513 30.40 2.85 6.45
N GLU A 514 31.21 1.87 6.04
CA GLU A 514 32.21 1.24 6.90
C GLU A 514 33.20 2.26 7.49
N THR A 515 33.69 3.18 6.65
CA THR A 515 34.66 4.20 7.05
C THR A 515 34.07 5.21 8.04
N LEU A 516 32.87 5.73 7.78
CA LEU A 516 32.26 6.77 8.60
C LEU A 516 31.69 6.22 9.91
N VAL A 517 31.14 5.01 9.90
CA VAL A 517 30.74 4.31 11.12
C VAL A 517 31.98 4.00 11.98
N GLY A 518 33.10 3.59 11.35
CA GLY A 518 34.39 3.40 12.02
C GLY A 518 34.95 4.70 12.62
N ALA A 519 34.67 5.86 12.02
CA ALA A 519 34.98 7.18 12.56
C ALA A 519 34.00 7.67 13.64
N GLY A 520 32.99 6.87 14.00
CA GLY A 520 32.02 7.15 15.07
C GLY A 520 30.83 8.02 14.66
N LEU A 521 30.53 8.14 13.37
CA LEU A 521 29.34 8.81 12.88
C LEU A 521 28.14 7.85 12.79
N LEU A 522 26.93 8.38 12.84
CA LEU A 522 25.67 7.66 12.72
C LEU A 522 25.02 7.95 11.36
N GLU A 523 24.67 6.89 10.62
CA GLU A 523 23.92 7.04 9.39
C GLU A 523 22.47 7.42 9.69
N VAL A 524 21.95 8.42 8.96
CA VAL A 524 20.55 8.84 9.03
C VAL A 524 19.95 8.85 7.63
N ARG A 525 18.62 8.65 7.54
CA ARG A 525 17.86 8.66 6.29
C ARG A 525 16.60 9.50 6.44
N PRO A 526 16.73 10.83 6.51
CA PRO A 526 15.56 11.70 6.55
C PRO A 526 14.76 11.62 5.24
N MET A 527 13.49 12.00 5.31
CA MET A 527 12.66 12.12 4.10
C MET A 527 13.24 13.23 3.19
N PRO A 528 13.20 13.06 1.87
CA PRO A 528 13.80 13.99 0.91
C PRO A 528 12.95 15.24 0.64
N PHE A 529 11.93 15.52 1.47
CA PHE A 529 11.01 16.63 1.33
C PHE A 529 11.46 17.81 2.20
N VAL A 530 11.40 19.00 1.62
CA VAL A 530 11.82 20.26 2.26
C VAL A 530 10.87 21.40 1.89
N GLY A 531 10.96 22.50 2.64
CA GLY A 531 10.25 23.74 2.33
C GLY A 531 10.77 24.43 1.06
N GLU A 532 10.10 25.49 0.65
CA GLU A 532 10.52 26.33 -0.47
C GLU A 532 11.77 27.14 -0.07
N GLY A 533 12.78 27.15 -0.94
CA GLY A 533 13.99 27.96 -0.77
C GLY A 533 15.29 27.17 -0.92
N GLY A 534 16.43 27.86 -0.73
CA GLY A 534 17.78 27.28 -0.85
C GLY A 534 18.03 26.63 -2.21
N THR A 535 18.44 25.36 -2.21
CA THR A 535 18.72 24.55 -3.40
C THR A 535 17.51 23.81 -3.96
N ALA A 536 16.36 23.85 -3.27
CA ALA A 536 15.14 23.11 -3.64
C ALA A 536 14.46 23.74 -4.88
N THR A 537 14.51 23.07 -6.01
CA THR A 537 13.97 23.56 -7.30
C THR A 537 12.83 22.72 -7.85
N VAL A 538 12.58 21.53 -7.30
CA VAL A 538 11.59 20.57 -7.78
C VAL A 538 10.41 20.50 -6.82
N ARG A 539 9.26 21.07 -7.22
CA ARG A 539 8.02 21.03 -6.43
C ARG A 539 7.23 19.76 -6.73
N VAL A 540 6.74 19.08 -5.70
CA VAL A 540 5.83 17.92 -5.80
C VAL A 540 4.42 18.42 -6.09
N THR A 541 3.73 17.81 -7.06
CA THR A 541 2.39 18.26 -7.51
C THR A 541 1.32 18.12 -6.44
N ASN A 542 1.42 17.08 -5.61
CA ASN A 542 0.48 16.76 -4.54
C ASN A 542 1.25 16.38 -3.26
N PRO A 543 1.88 17.34 -2.58
CA PRO A 543 2.68 17.07 -1.40
C PRO A 543 1.81 16.57 -0.25
N LEU A 544 2.39 15.78 0.66
CA LEU A 544 1.73 15.34 1.89
C LEU A 544 1.55 16.50 2.88
N ALA A 545 2.50 17.44 2.89
CA ALA A 545 2.48 18.66 3.69
C ALA A 545 2.93 19.83 2.80
N GLU A 546 2.21 20.95 2.84
CA GLU A 546 2.50 22.13 2.00
C GLU A 546 3.80 22.84 2.39
N ASP A 547 4.21 22.75 3.63
CA ASP A 547 5.46 23.28 4.16
C ASP A 547 6.68 22.42 3.80
N GLU A 548 6.48 21.21 3.28
CA GLU A 548 7.51 20.30 2.77
C GLU A 548 7.20 19.89 1.31
N ALA A 549 6.84 20.85 0.47
CA ALA A 549 6.35 20.58 -0.89
C ALA A 549 7.45 20.40 -1.95
N PHE A 550 8.71 20.52 -1.61
CA PHE A 550 9.82 20.45 -2.56
C PHE A 550 10.74 19.25 -2.28
N LEU A 551 11.34 18.73 -3.34
CA LEU A 551 12.44 17.78 -3.21
C LEU A 551 13.73 18.56 -2.90
N ARG A 552 14.55 18.05 -1.98
CA ARG A 552 15.81 18.64 -1.56
C ARG A 552 16.82 18.69 -2.70
N GLY A 553 17.49 19.83 -2.87
CA GLY A 553 18.57 19.99 -3.84
C GLY A 553 19.96 19.64 -3.30
N ASP A 554 20.07 19.45 -1.98
CA ASP A 554 21.26 18.96 -1.26
C ASP A 554 20.83 18.12 -0.05
N LEU A 555 21.77 17.36 0.52
CA LEU A 555 21.54 16.58 1.73
C LEU A 555 21.73 17.40 3.01
N MET A 556 22.50 18.48 2.94
CA MET A 556 22.83 19.29 4.11
C MET A 556 21.60 19.94 4.73
N THR A 557 20.64 20.38 3.92
CA THR A 557 19.37 20.95 4.39
C THR A 557 18.64 20.01 5.35
N THR A 558 18.56 18.72 5.03
CA THR A 558 17.88 17.74 5.90
C THR A 558 18.74 17.35 7.11
N LEU A 559 20.06 17.34 7.02
CA LEU A 559 20.95 17.07 8.16
C LEU A 559 20.93 18.22 9.16
N VAL A 560 20.90 19.47 8.71
CA VAL A 560 20.74 20.66 9.56
C VAL A 560 19.44 20.57 10.36
N ALA A 561 18.32 20.26 9.70
CA ALA A 561 17.04 20.09 10.38
C ALA A 561 17.07 18.97 11.45
N ARG A 562 17.85 17.89 11.22
CA ARG A 562 18.06 16.81 12.23
C ARG A 562 18.94 17.27 13.38
N ALA A 563 19.99 18.04 13.11
CA ALA A 563 20.83 18.61 14.16
C ALA A 563 20.04 19.57 15.06
N GLU A 564 19.25 20.48 14.49
CA GLU A 564 18.38 21.40 15.21
C GLU A 564 17.33 20.67 16.05
N HIS A 565 16.75 19.59 15.49
CA HIS A 565 15.85 18.73 16.25
C HIS A 565 16.54 18.13 17.49
N ASN A 566 17.76 17.63 17.36
CA ASN A 566 18.54 17.10 18.48
C ASN A 566 18.83 18.20 19.52
N LEU A 567 19.20 19.40 19.10
CA LEU A 567 19.44 20.53 19.99
C LEU A 567 18.18 20.91 20.80
N ARG A 568 17.00 20.93 20.20
CA ARG A 568 15.71 21.14 20.89
C ARG A 568 15.41 20.06 21.93
N HIS A 569 16.04 18.87 21.81
CA HIS A 569 15.96 17.77 22.78
C HIS A 569 17.21 17.70 23.69
N MET A 570 17.95 18.79 23.83
CA MET A 570 19.15 18.93 24.69
C MET A 570 20.31 17.96 24.30
N GLN A 571 20.34 17.48 23.05
CA GLN A 571 21.42 16.66 22.49
C GLN A 571 22.39 17.53 21.70
N GLY A 572 23.49 17.97 22.33
CA GLY A 572 24.48 18.86 21.70
C GLY A 572 25.62 18.16 20.97
N ASN A 573 25.81 16.84 21.19
CA ASN A 573 26.85 16.05 20.54
C ASN A 573 26.24 15.32 19.32
N VAL A 574 26.34 15.92 18.14
CA VAL A 574 25.72 15.40 16.91
C VAL A 574 26.80 14.99 15.92
N ARG A 575 26.73 13.77 15.42
CA ARG A 575 27.66 13.15 14.49
C ARG A 575 26.88 12.32 13.48
N LEU A 576 26.40 12.97 12.43
CA LEU A 576 25.48 12.37 11.45
C LEU A 576 26.13 12.33 10.08
N PHE A 577 25.81 11.29 9.31
CA PHE A 577 26.04 11.27 7.88
C PHE A 577 24.84 10.66 7.13
N GLU A 578 24.72 11.03 5.88
CA GLU A 578 23.75 10.47 4.95
C GLU A 578 24.39 10.22 3.58
N ILE A 579 24.09 9.06 3.00
CA ILE A 579 24.34 8.79 1.58
C ILE A 579 22.96 8.71 0.92
N GLY A 580 22.63 9.69 0.09
CA GLY A 580 21.27 9.86 -0.43
C GLY A 580 21.22 10.62 -1.75
N THR A 581 20.02 10.78 -2.26
CA THR A 581 19.76 11.47 -3.54
C THR A 581 19.47 12.95 -3.30
N ALA A 582 20.16 13.80 -4.07
CA ALA A 582 19.85 15.20 -4.27
C ALA A 582 19.15 15.37 -5.63
N PHE A 583 18.20 16.30 -5.72
CA PHE A 583 17.34 16.49 -6.88
C PHE A 583 17.54 17.87 -7.48
N ALA A 584 17.62 17.93 -8.80
CA ALA A 584 17.63 19.20 -9.54
C ALA A 584 16.58 19.18 -10.66
N ALA A 585 16.09 20.36 -11.06
CA ALA A 585 15.20 20.47 -12.21
C ALA A 585 15.88 19.89 -13.46
N GLY A 586 15.23 18.92 -14.09
CA GLY A 586 15.78 18.31 -15.30
C GLY A 586 15.89 19.31 -16.43
N ALA A 587 16.96 19.27 -17.19
CA ALA A 587 17.08 19.98 -18.42
C ALA A 587 16.13 19.35 -19.45
N ALA A 588 15.31 20.15 -20.14
CA ALA A 588 14.59 19.67 -21.31
C ALA A 588 15.62 19.08 -22.27
N SER A 589 15.47 17.78 -22.61
CA SER A 589 16.37 17.14 -23.58
C SER A 589 16.27 17.92 -24.90
N SER A 590 17.27 18.71 -25.16
CA SER A 590 17.49 19.36 -26.44
C SER A 590 18.11 18.31 -27.38
N GLU A 591 17.32 17.34 -27.84
CA GLU A 591 17.59 16.70 -29.12
C GLU A 591 16.96 17.57 -30.20
N PRO A 592 17.77 18.22 -31.04
CA PRO A 592 17.28 19.20 -32.00
C PRO A 592 16.44 18.63 -33.15
N ASP A 593 16.38 17.33 -33.35
CA ASP A 593 15.86 16.69 -34.56
C ASP A 593 14.79 15.59 -34.36
N ALA A 594 14.19 15.45 -33.17
CA ALA A 594 13.07 14.53 -33.02
C ALA A 594 11.75 15.21 -33.43
N PRO A 595 10.97 14.66 -34.41
CA PRO A 595 9.65 15.20 -34.73
C PRO A 595 8.75 15.18 -33.50
N PRO A 596 7.89 16.21 -33.31
CA PRO A 596 7.00 16.27 -32.13
C PRO A 596 6.04 15.08 -32.16
N ALA A 597 6.20 14.16 -31.20
CA ALA A 597 5.28 13.07 -31.01
C ALA A 597 3.89 13.64 -30.60
N PRO A 598 2.78 13.18 -31.22
CA PRO A 598 1.45 13.58 -30.79
C PRO A 598 1.12 12.97 -29.45
N GLY A 599 1.14 13.79 -28.40
CA GLY A 599 0.83 13.40 -27.01
C GLY A 599 1.11 14.54 -26.04
N PRO A 600 0.60 14.50 -24.80
CA PRO A 600 0.94 15.51 -23.80
C PRO A 600 2.46 15.54 -23.63
N LYS A 601 3.04 16.76 -23.56
CA LYS A 601 4.48 16.97 -23.34
C LYS A 601 4.94 16.03 -22.22
N LYS A 602 5.92 15.13 -22.52
CA LYS A 602 6.52 14.27 -21.49
C LYS A 602 7.01 15.19 -20.37
N ALA A 603 6.52 14.97 -19.16
CA ALA A 603 7.03 15.67 -18.00
C ALA A 603 8.53 15.39 -17.91
N VAL A 604 9.33 16.46 -17.86
CA VAL A 604 10.77 16.33 -17.68
C VAL A 604 11.00 15.82 -16.27
N LEU A 605 11.61 14.64 -16.13
CA LEU A 605 11.96 14.09 -14.84
C LEU A 605 13.08 14.91 -14.19
N PRO A 606 13.10 15.06 -12.86
CA PRO A 606 14.21 15.69 -12.17
C PRO A 606 15.51 14.90 -12.42
N THR A 607 16.64 15.60 -12.40
CA THR A 607 17.94 14.97 -12.34
C THR A 607 18.18 14.48 -10.92
N GLU A 608 18.71 13.27 -10.78
CA GLU A 608 18.99 12.62 -9.50
C GLU A 608 20.51 12.37 -9.40
N GLU A 609 21.13 12.89 -8.35
CA GLU A 609 22.55 12.70 -8.08
C GLU A 609 22.75 12.10 -6.68
N MET A 610 23.63 11.09 -6.59
CA MET A 610 23.96 10.50 -5.30
C MET A 610 25.01 11.34 -4.60
N HIS A 611 24.71 11.80 -3.40
CA HIS A 611 25.60 12.60 -2.57
C HIS A 611 25.93 11.87 -1.26
N LEU A 612 27.06 12.20 -0.69
CA LEU A 612 27.39 12.01 0.71
C LEU A 612 27.34 13.36 1.40
N ALA A 613 26.63 13.47 2.50
CA ALA A 613 26.80 14.60 3.43
C ALA A 613 27.06 14.10 4.85
N LEU A 614 27.79 14.89 5.61
CA LEU A 614 27.95 14.68 7.05
C LEU A 614 27.93 16.01 7.81
N LEU A 615 27.48 15.92 9.07
CA LEU A 615 27.41 17.03 10.00
C LEU A 615 27.96 16.58 11.35
N VAL A 616 28.90 17.36 11.91
CA VAL A 616 29.47 17.15 13.25
C VAL A 616 29.42 18.42 14.09
N MET A 617 29.11 18.24 15.37
CA MET A 617 29.15 19.31 16.38
C MET A 617 29.25 18.71 17.80
N GLY A 618 29.67 19.54 18.74
CA GLY A 618 29.85 19.13 20.14
C GLY A 618 31.15 18.41 20.38
N GLN A 619 31.20 17.56 21.38
CA GLN A 619 32.40 16.85 21.81
C GLN A 619 32.75 15.70 20.85
N ARG A 620 34.04 15.54 20.54
CA ARG A 620 34.57 14.44 19.72
C ARG A 620 34.40 13.07 20.35
N GLU A 621 34.53 13.02 21.67
CA GLU A 621 34.41 11.78 22.46
C GLU A 621 33.41 11.96 23.60
N PRO A 622 32.77 10.91 24.08
CA PRO A 622 31.96 10.97 25.30
C PRO A 622 32.83 11.37 26.52
N THR A 623 32.28 12.17 27.41
CA THR A 623 32.92 12.44 28.71
C THR A 623 33.20 11.14 29.46
N HIS A 624 34.46 10.93 29.85
CA HIS A 624 34.92 9.75 30.60
C HIS A 624 35.71 10.19 31.83
N PHE A 625 35.80 9.35 32.85
CA PHE A 625 36.52 9.70 34.10
C PHE A 625 38.00 9.99 33.88
N THR A 626 38.60 9.50 32.81
CA THR A 626 40.00 9.81 32.43
C THR A 626 40.11 11.08 31.57
N ASN A 627 38.98 11.55 30.98
CA ASN A 627 38.88 12.74 30.14
C ASN A 627 37.54 13.45 30.40
N LEU A 628 37.53 14.29 31.44
CA LEU A 628 36.34 15.02 31.88
C LEU A 628 35.91 16.16 30.97
N LYS A 629 36.80 16.63 30.08
CA LYS A 629 36.56 17.69 29.13
C LYS A 629 37.15 17.30 27.75
N PRO A 630 36.49 16.38 27.04
CA PRO A 630 36.91 16.04 25.69
C PRO A 630 36.89 17.30 24.80
N PRO A 631 37.81 17.43 23.83
CA PRO A 631 37.78 18.55 22.91
C PRO A 631 36.51 18.49 22.04
N GLU A 632 36.05 19.67 21.64
CA GLU A 632 34.96 19.81 20.68
C GLU A 632 35.48 19.66 19.24
N TYR A 633 34.57 19.39 18.32
CA TYR A 633 34.87 19.39 16.89
C TYR A 633 35.31 20.79 16.45
N ASP A 634 36.35 20.83 15.63
CA ASP A 634 36.90 22.04 15.03
C ASP A 634 37.06 21.91 13.51
N GLU A 635 37.61 22.93 12.88
CA GLU A 635 37.85 22.99 11.43
C GLU A 635 38.80 21.87 10.95
N TRP A 636 39.76 21.45 11.75
CA TRP A 636 40.69 20.41 11.39
C TRP A 636 40.08 19.03 11.43
N ASP A 637 39.15 18.80 12.32
CA ASP A 637 38.42 17.55 12.41
C ASP A 637 37.55 17.34 11.17
N ILE A 638 36.78 18.36 10.76
CA ILE A 638 35.95 18.25 9.54
C ILE A 638 36.83 18.17 8.28
N LYS A 639 38.00 18.81 8.27
CA LYS A 639 39.00 18.66 7.21
C LYS A 639 39.46 17.21 7.10
N HIS A 640 39.81 16.57 8.24
CA HIS A 640 40.18 15.16 8.28
C HIS A 640 39.08 14.26 7.76
N LEU A 641 37.83 14.48 8.19
CA LEU A 641 36.66 13.71 7.73
C LEU A 641 36.42 13.89 6.22
N ALA A 642 36.74 15.09 5.66
CA ALA A 642 36.63 15.32 4.23
C ALA A 642 37.70 14.54 3.45
N GLU A 643 38.99 14.56 3.94
CA GLU A 643 40.10 13.79 3.36
C GLU A 643 39.80 12.29 3.41
N LEU A 644 39.31 11.79 4.56
CA LEU A 644 38.94 10.41 4.78
C LEU A 644 37.77 9.96 3.84
N SER A 645 36.74 10.78 3.73
CA SER A 645 35.61 10.54 2.84
C SER A 645 36.02 10.53 1.37
N ALA A 646 36.81 11.51 0.95
CA ALA A 646 37.32 11.60 -0.42
C ALA A 646 38.19 10.40 -0.79
N ALA A 647 39.13 10.02 0.09
CA ALA A 647 39.97 8.85 -0.10
C ALA A 647 39.18 7.53 -0.17
N SER A 648 38.14 7.39 0.65
CA SER A 648 37.26 6.21 0.64
C SER A 648 36.38 6.14 -0.61
N ALA A 649 35.82 7.30 -1.03
CA ALA A 649 34.95 7.36 -2.20
C ALA A 649 35.70 7.19 -3.51
N PHE A 650 36.85 7.90 -3.65
CA PHE A 650 37.61 8.06 -4.91
C PHE A 650 38.95 7.36 -4.88
N GLN A 651 38.96 6.07 -4.60
CA GLN A 651 40.20 5.28 -4.49
C GLN A 651 41.08 5.41 -5.73
N GLY A 652 42.36 5.66 -5.49
CA GLY A 652 43.36 5.80 -6.55
C GLY A 652 43.34 7.15 -7.30
N LYS A 653 42.50 8.08 -6.88
CA LYS A 653 42.42 9.44 -7.40
C LYS A 653 43.18 10.44 -6.49
N SER A 654 43.60 11.55 -7.07
CA SER A 654 44.20 12.64 -6.31
C SER A 654 43.09 13.56 -5.74
N ALA A 655 42.87 13.44 -4.45
CA ALA A 655 41.97 14.34 -3.72
C ALA A 655 42.78 15.59 -3.23
N ARG A 656 42.22 16.76 -3.46
CA ARG A 656 42.80 18.03 -3.01
C ARG A 656 41.73 18.88 -2.33
N LEU A 657 42.05 19.41 -1.16
CA LEU A 657 41.28 20.46 -0.53
C LEU A 657 41.82 21.83 -0.90
N THR A 658 40.95 22.66 -1.47
CA THR A 658 41.29 24.05 -1.87
C THR A 658 40.72 25.03 -0.84
N PRO A 659 41.46 26.05 -0.41
CA PRO A 659 40.97 27.03 0.55
C PRO A 659 39.71 27.73 0.03
N GLY A 660 38.71 27.84 0.88
CA GLY A 660 37.46 28.57 0.63
C GLY A 660 37.51 30.01 1.17
N SER A 661 36.37 30.64 1.21
CA SER A 661 36.16 31.98 1.80
C SER A 661 34.79 32.05 2.45
N GLY A 662 34.69 32.84 3.55
CA GLY A 662 33.47 32.96 4.32
C GLY A 662 33.12 31.67 5.04
N GLU A 663 31.85 31.21 4.92
CA GLU A 663 31.35 29.96 5.48
C GLU A 663 31.97 28.71 4.86
N LYS A 664 32.37 28.80 3.58
CA LYS A 664 33.07 27.73 2.89
C LYS A 664 34.53 27.67 3.34
N LEU A 665 34.87 26.64 4.10
CA LEU A 665 36.24 26.41 4.60
C LEU A 665 37.15 25.83 3.51
N TRP A 666 36.65 24.79 2.81
CA TRP A 666 37.41 24.18 1.69
C TRP A 666 36.48 23.72 0.57
N GLY A 667 36.99 23.77 -0.66
CA GLY A 667 36.50 23.02 -1.79
C GLY A 667 37.13 21.64 -1.84
N ILE A 668 36.41 20.63 -2.30
CA ILE A 668 36.91 19.28 -2.51
C ILE A 668 37.05 19.04 -4.02
N GLU A 669 38.27 18.78 -4.46
CA GLU A 669 38.57 18.52 -5.86
C GLU A 669 39.14 17.11 -6.03
N ILE A 670 38.67 16.39 -7.04
CA ILE A 670 39.22 15.10 -7.46
C ILE A 670 39.72 15.21 -8.90
N ASP A 671 40.99 14.94 -9.09
CA ASP A 671 41.67 15.10 -10.38
C ASP A 671 41.43 16.49 -11.02
N GLY A 672 41.35 17.56 -10.21
CA GLY A 672 41.09 18.94 -10.66
C GLY A 672 39.61 19.27 -10.90
N ARG A 673 38.68 18.33 -10.69
CA ARG A 673 37.22 18.56 -10.78
C ARG A 673 36.67 18.81 -9.38
N SER A 674 35.90 19.88 -9.21
CA SER A 674 35.18 20.14 -7.96
C SER A 674 34.03 19.12 -7.79
N VAL A 675 34.04 18.41 -6.67
CA VAL A 675 33.03 17.39 -6.32
C VAL A 675 32.28 17.71 -5.04
N GLY A 676 32.70 18.73 -4.28
CA GLY A 676 32.02 19.04 -3.01
C GLY A 676 32.66 20.21 -2.26
N SER A 677 32.18 20.41 -1.04
CA SER A 677 32.72 21.47 -0.16
C SER A 677 32.52 21.12 1.32
N VAL A 678 33.41 21.74 2.11
CA VAL A 678 33.35 21.75 3.57
C VAL A 678 32.96 23.15 4.03
N ARG A 679 32.05 23.24 5.01
CA ARG A 679 31.48 24.50 5.48
C ARG A 679 31.37 24.53 7.01
N ARG A 680 31.45 25.70 7.57
CA ARG A 680 30.89 26.02 8.86
C ARG A 680 29.37 26.23 8.66
N LEU A 681 28.56 25.66 9.51
CA LEU A 681 27.11 25.69 9.38
C LEU A 681 26.49 26.68 10.35
N GLU A 682 25.50 27.44 9.89
CA GLU A 682 24.61 28.23 10.73
C GLU A 682 23.38 27.41 11.04
N LEU A 683 23.08 27.26 12.33
CA LEU A 683 21.92 26.51 12.84
C LEU A 683 21.02 27.45 13.66
N ASP A 684 19.71 27.15 13.66
CA ASP A 684 18.81 27.69 14.67
C ASP A 684 19.10 26.99 16.02
N ALA A 685 20.09 27.50 16.72
CA ALA A 685 20.72 26.85 17.86
C ALA A 685 20.67 27.71 19.15
N PRO A 686 20.46 27.07 20.32
CA PRO A 686 20.55 27.78 21.60
C PRO A 686 21.99 28.25 21.87
N PRO A 687 22.18 29.29 22.74
CA PRO A 687 23.48 29.89 23.02
C PRO A 687 24.54 28.93 23.57
N TRP A 688 24.15 27.77 24.08
CA TRP A 688 25.09 26.77 24.62
C TRP A 688 25.58 25.79 23.55
N ALA A 689 25.06 25.84 22.33
CA ALA A 689 25.42 24.91 21.27
C ALA A 689 26.84 25.22 20.74
N SER A 690 27.64 24.17 20.54
CA SER A 690 28.95 24.27 19.93
C SER A 690 28.84 24.59 18.43
N PRO A 691 29.90 25.14 17.81
CA PRO A 691 29.95 25.31 16.36
C PRO A 691 29.67 24.01 15.60
N ALA A 692 28.93 24.12 14.51
CA ALA A 692 28.62 23.00 13.64
C ALA A 692 29.43 23.07 12.32
N PHE A 693 29.88 21.92 11.86
CA PHE A 693 30.61 21.77 10.61
C PHE A 693 29.97 20.71 9.75
N GLY A 694 29.96 20.93 8.44
CA GLY A 694 29.45 19.98 7.49
C GLY A 694 30.24 19.86 6.22
N LEU A 695 30.14 18.73 5.57
CA LEU A 695 30.63 18.55 4.21
C LEU A 695 29.57 17.88 3.34
N GLU A 696 29.65 18.16 2.04
CA GLU A 696 28.83 17.45 1.05
C GLU A 696 29.68 17.14 -0.18
N ILE A 697 29.60 15.91 -0.70
CA ILE A 697 30.32 15.37 -1.84
C ILE A 697 29.34 14.74 -2.82
N ASN A 698 29.37 15.12 -4.09
CA ASN A 698 28.68 14.45 -5.17
C ASN A 698 29.41 13.16 -5.54
N LEU A 699 28.81 12.02 -5.29
CA LEU A 699 29.35 10.69 -5.58
C LEU A 699 29.09 10.25 -7.02
N SER A 700 28.17 10.88 -7.75
CA SER A 700 27.85 10.56 -9.14
C SER A 700 29.06 10.77 -10.08
N ALA A 701 30.06 11.57 -9.66
CA ALA A 701 31.31 11.71 -10.38
C ALA A 701 32.14 10.42 -10.46
N VAL A 702 31.79 9.38 -9.71
CA VAL A 702 32.49 8.08 -9.64
C VAL A 702 31.93 7.07 -10.63
N GLU A 703 30.82 7.36 -11.30
CA GLU A 703 30.22 6.45 -12.26
C GLU A 703 31.19 6.01 -13.36
N GLY A 704 31.20 4.69 -13.63
CA GLY A 704 32.07 4.09 -14.64
C GLY A 704 33.51 3.84 -14.22
N GLN A 705 33.87 4.12 -12.96
CA GLN A 705 35.26 3.88 -12.48
C GLN A 705 35.39 2.47 -11.89
N SER A 706 36.38 1.72 -12.34
CA SER A 706 36.77 0.47 -11.71
C SER A 706 37.75 0.72 -10.55
N VAL A 707 37.51 0.05 -9.43
CA VAL A 707 38.44 0.06 -8.30
C VAL A 707 39.72 -0.71 -8.70
N ALA A 708 40.89 -0.07 -8.61
CA ALA A 708 42.15 -0.78 -8.84
C ALA A 708 42.36 -1.80 -7.69
N PRO A 709 42.72 -3.04 -8.00
CA PRO A 709 43.01 -4.01 -6.95
C PRO A 709 44.18 -3.55 -6.10
N THR A 710 44.08 -3.77 -4.78
CA THR A 710 45.18 -3.49 -3.85
C THR A 710 46.37 -4.34 -4.25
N LYS A 711 47.53 -3.68 -4.50
CA LYS A 711 48.82 -4.34 -4.81
C LYS A 711 49.61 -4.54 -3.52
N TYR A 712 50.01 -5.76 -3.29
CA TYR A 712 50.98 -6.07 -2.22
C TYR A 712 52.29 -5.36 -2.46
N ARG A 713 52.83 -4.76 -1.41
CA ARG A 713 54.23 -4.25 -1.37
C ARG A 713 54.90 -4.97 -0.22
N GLU A 714 56.13 -5.44 -0.52
CA GLU A 714 57.00 -6.03 0.49
C GLU A 714 57.35 -5.02 1.57
N LEU A 715 57.34 -5.47 2.82
CA LEU A 715 57.76 -4.65 3.95
C LEU A 715 59.26 -4.37 3.80
N PRO A 716 59.67 -3.10 4.00
CA PRO A 716 61.11 -2.77 3.86
C PRO A 716 61.92 -3.42 4.98
N VAL A 717 63.02 -4.06 4.58
CA VAL A 717 63.94 -4.77 5.49
C VAL A 717 65.18 -3.93 5.86
N THR A 718 65.34 -2.75 5.25
CA THR A 718 66.45 -1.84 5.44
C THR A 718 66.11 -0.75 6.47
N PRO A 719 67.08 -0.25 7.27
CA PRO A 719 66.84 0.86 8.17
C PRO A 719 66.52 2.17 7.45
N SER A 720 65.64 2.97 8.04
CA SER A 720 65.32 4.32 7.57
C SER A 720 66.25 5.38 8.28
N VAL A 721 66.36 6.51 7.59
CA VAL A 721 67.03 7.71 8.18
C VAL A 721 65.98 8.82 8.26
N ARG A 722 65.79 9.38 9.45
CA ARG A 722 64.88 10.50 9.71
C ARG A 722 65.65 11.81 9.81
N VAL A 723 65.20 12.85 9.14
CA VAL A 723 65.68 14.19 9.20
C VAL A 723 64.55 15.15 9.54
N ASP A 724 64.73 15.95 10.56
CA ASP A 724 63.80 16.99 10.96
C ASP A 724 64.29 18.35 10.43
N LEU A 725 63.37 19.07 9.74
CA LEU A 725 63.58 20.37 9.17
C LEU A 725 62.64 21.39 9.80
N ALA A 726 63.20 22.44 10.40
CA ALA A 726 62.43 23.61 10.81
C ALA A 726 62.47 24.65 9.69
N LEU A 727 61.31 24.97 9.12
CA LEU A 727 61.21 25.84 7.93
C LEU A 727 60.37 27.08 8.25
N VAL A 728 60.94 28.27 8.02
CA VAL A 728 60.22 29.54 8.17
C VAL A 728 59.57 29.91 6.84
N ALA A 729 58.28 29.99 6.84
CA ALA A 729 57.44 30.28 5.67
C ALA A 729 56.54 31.48 5.92
N ALA A 730 56.30 32.29 4.90
CA ALA A 730 55.25 33.31 4.95
C ALA A 730 53.86 32.66 5.15
N GLU A 731 52.92 33.33 5.83
CA GLU A 731 51.55 32.81 6.10
C GLU A 731 50.80 32.42 4.84
N LYS A 732 50.97 33.12 3.72
CA LYS A 732 50.41 32.84 2.42
C LYS A 732 50.88 31.53 1.79
N THR A 733 52.07 31.00 2.23
CA THR A 733 52.63 29.75 1.72
C THR A 733 51.99 28.58 2.45
N THR A 734 51.24 27.75 1.72
CA THR A 734 50.52 26.60 2.33
C THR A 734 51.49 25.45 2.64
N ALA A 735 51.16 24.65 3.66
CA ALA A 735 51.88 23.42 3.98
C ALA A 735 51.90 22.45 2.77
N ALA A 736 50.81 22.36 2.02
CA ALA A 736 50.70 21.54 0.82
C ALA A 736 51.69 21.93 -0.29
N GLN A 737 51.97 23.23 -0.47
CA GLN A 737 53.00 23.72 -1.43
C GLN A 737 54.39 23.29 -0.99
N ILE A 738 54.68 23.39 0.31
CA ILE A 738 55.96 22.96 0.87
C ILE A 738 56.12 21.45 0.73
N GLU A 739 55.10 20.67 1.11
CA GLU A 739 55.10 19.21 1.01
C GLU A 739 55.28 18.73 -0.43
N ALA A 740 54.59 19.32 -1.38
CA ALA A 740 54.69 18.97 -2.79
C ALA A 740 56.11 19.16 -3.32
N LEU A 741 56.76 20.23 -2.90
CA LEU A 741 58.15 20.54 -3.29
C LEU A 741 59.15 19.60 -2.59
N ILE A 742 58.92 19.28 -1.28
CA ILE A 742 59.70 18.28 -0.56
C ILE A 742 59.62 16.93 -1.27
N ARG A 743 58.45 16.47 -1.61
CA ARG A 743 58.24 15.18 -2.30
C ARG A 743 58.86 15.15 -3.68
N ARG A 744 58.76 16.23 -4.46
CA ARG A 744 59.36 16.36 -5.80
C ARG A 744 60.89 16.25 -5.77
N ASP A 745 61.52 16.99 -4.88
CA ASP A 745 62.96 17.15 -4.91
C ASP A 745 63.71 16.11 -4.04
N SER A 746 63.03 15.48 -3.08
CA SER A 746 63.57 14.32 -2.36
C SER A 746 63.68 13.06 -3.23
N GLY A 747 62.79 12.90 -4.25
CA GLY A 747 62.77 11.78 -5.16
C GLY A 747 62.36 10.44 -4.48
N GLU A 748 62.72 9.33 -5.13
CA GLU A 748 62.28 7.97 -4.76
C GLU A 748 62.74 7.48 -3.38
N LEU A 749 63.78 8.09 -2.80
CA LEU A 749 64.28 7.71 -1.48
C LEU A 749 63.40 8.22 -0.31
N LEU A 750 62.49 9.15 -0.56
CA LEU A 750 61.59 9.68 0.45
C LEU A 750 60.46 8.68 0.70
N GLU A 751 60.44 8.02 1.82
CA GLU A 751 59.40 7.13 2.26
C GLU A 751 58.18 7.88 2.80
N SER A 752 58.40 8.86 3.69
CA SER A 752 57.34 9.68 4.26
C SER A 752 57.78 11.10 4.59
N VAL A 753 56.84 12.03 4.61
CA VAL A 753 57.02 13.40 5.08
C VAL A 753 55.82 13.73 5.98
N THR A 754 56.11 14.31 7.13
CA THR A 754 55.09 14.64 8.14
C THR A 754 55.35 16.04 8.70
N LEU A 755 54.30 16.88 8.69
CA LEU A 755 54.33 18.14 9.43
C LEU A 755 53.94 17.81 10.87
N PHE A 756 54.84 18.06 11.85
CA PHE A 756 54.66 17.70 13.23
C PHE A 756 54.58 18.89 14.19
N ASP A 757 55.01 20.08 13.77
CA ASP A 757 55.00 21.27 14.61
C ASP A 757 54.75 22.55 13.82
N GLU A 758 54.02 23.49 14.41
CA GLU A 758 53.86 24.87 13.96
C GLU A 758 54.16 25.82 15.14
N PHE A 759 55.08 26.71 14.96
CA PHE A 759 55.48 27.69 15.95
C PHE A 759 55.38 29.14 15.41
N ARG A 760 54.76 29.99 16.22
CA ARG A 760 54.63 31.42 16.01
C ARG A 760 55.11 32.11 17.31
N GLY A 761 55.98 33.05 17.20
CA GLY A 761 56.49 33.75 18.39
C GLY A 761 57.87 34.37 18.20
N GLN A 762 58.58 34.58 19.31
CA GLN A 762 59.89 35.27 19.33
C GLN A 762 60.87 34.55 18.39
N GLY A 763 61.49 35.27 17.49
CA GLY A 763 62.49 34.78 16.54
C GLY A 763 61.88 34.38 15.14
N ILE A 764 60.57 34.54 14.95
CA ILE A 764 59.92 34.37 13.66
C ILE A 764 59.52 35.76 13.14
N PRO A 765 59.78 36.11 11.84
CA PRO A 765 59.36 37.36 11.28
C PRO A 765 57.84 37.56 11.30
N GLU A 766 57.40 38.79 11.46
CA GLU A 766 55.98 39.13 11.40
C GLU A 766 55.38 38.71 10.06
N GLY A 767 54.19 38.10 10.07
CA GLY A 767 53.53 37.52 8.89
C GLY A 767 54.17 36.21 8.41
N SER A 768 55.01 35.55 9.27
CA SER A 768 55.60 34.24 8.98
C SER A 768 55.34 33.26 10.12
N ARG A 769 55.52 31.98 9.84
CA ARG A 769 55.45 30.86 10.80
C ARG A 769 56.58 29.86 10.58
N SER A 770 57.00 29.20 11.63
CA SER A 770 57.93 28.09 11.55
C SER A 770 57.19 26.76 11.53
N LEU A 771 57.48 25.94 10.54
CA LEU A 771 56.87 24.62 10.34
C LEU A 771 57.92 23.53 10.54
N GLY A 772 57.67 22.59 11.44
CA GLY A 772 58.53 21.44 11.72
C GLY A 772 58.18 20.23 10.86
N TRP A 773 59.05 19.84 9.96
CA TRP A 773 58.84 18.72 9.05
C TRP A 773 59.76 17.55 9.38
N ALA A 774 59.24 16.33 9.49
CA ALA A 774 59.99 15.09 9.57
C ALA A 774 60.01 14.40 8.21
N LEU A 775 61.19 14.20 7.65
CA LEU A 775 61.43 13.51 6.40
C LEU A 775 62.05 12.14 6.72
N THR A 776 61.41 11.06 6.27
CA THR A 776 61.95 9.71 6.42
C THR A 776 62.43 9.20 5.08
N PHE A 777 63.73 8.88 5.00
CA PHE A 777 64.36 8.35 3.80
C PHE A 777 64.68 6.86 3.98
N ARG A 778 64.55 6.11 2.93
CA ARG A 778 64.81 4.67 2.90
C ARG A 778 65.17 4.21 1.48
N HIS A 779 66.11 3.28 1.36
CA HIS A 779 66.31 2.54 0.13
C HIS A 779 65.80 1.11 0.30
N PRO A 780 65.09 0.54 -0.67
CA PRO A 780 64.45 -0.78 -0.53
C PRO A 780 65.45 -1.92 -0.31
N GLU A 781 66.62 -1.87 -0.89
CA GLU A 781 67.57 -2.98 -0.98
C GLU A 781 68.86 -2.78 -0.14
N ARG A 782 69.15 -1.58 0.32
CA ARG A 782 70.39 -1.29 1.06
C ARG A 782 70.26 -0.17 2.09
N THR A 783 71.15 -0.13 3.05
CA THR A 783 71.25 0.99 3.97
C THR A 783 71.73 2.26 3.26
N LEU A 784 71.12 3.41 3.57
CA LEU A 784 71.48 4.72 3.03
C LEU A 784 72.77 5.19 3.74
N LYS A 785 73.60 5.93 2.98
CA LYS A 785 74.75 6.65 3.53
C LYS A 785 74.33 8.07 3.94
N ASP A 786 74.93 8.62 4.98
CA ASP A 786 74.58 9.96 5.51
C ASP A 786 74.75 11.08 4.43
N ASN A 787 75.73 11.00 3.55
CA ASN A 787 75.90 11.98 2.49
C ASN A 787 74.82 11.97 1.44
N GLU A 788 74.21 10.80 1.16
CA GLU A 788 73.07 10.69 0.23
C GLU A 788 71.85 11.41 0.73
N VAL A 789 71.57 11.28 2.05
CA VAL A 789 70.45 11.94 2.73
C VAL A 789 70.75 13.46 2.83
N GLN A 790 71.93 13.82 3.15
CA GLN A 790 72.35 15.23 3.26
C GLN A 790 72.20 15.96 1.92
N GLU A 791 72.70 15.37 0.82
CA GLU A 791 72.53 15.94 -0.53
C GLU A 791 71.05 16.15 -0.90
N ARG A 792 70.24 15.19 -0.62
CA ARG A 792 68.77 15.31 -0.88
C ARG A 792 68.15 16.41 -0.04
N THR A 793 68.48 16.48 1.22
CA THR A 793 67.99 17.51 2.14
C THR A 793 68.40 18.90 1.72
N GLU A 794 69.64 19.07 1.35
CA GLU A 794 70.21 20.37 0.83
C GLU A 794 69.49 20.76 -0.47
N LYS A 795 69.27 19.83 -1.39
CA LYS A 795 68.50 20.07 -2.61
C LYS A 795 67.06 20.55 -2.31
N VAL A 796 66.39 19.91 -1.39
CA VAL A 796 65.03 20.29 -0.96
C VAL A 796 65.04 21.71 -0.37
N VAL A 797 65.94 22.00 0.55
CA VAL A 797 66.07 23.34 1.17
C VAL A 797 66.34 24.42 0.12
N LYS A 798 67.24 24.18 -0.79
CA LYS A 798 67.56 25.13 -1.89
C LYS A 798 66.38 25.39 -2.80
N ALA A 799 65.56 24.33 -3.11
CA ALA A 799 64.41 24.49 -3.92
C ALA A 799 63.32 25.28 -3.16
N LEU A 800 63.10 25.00 -1.88
CA LEU A 800 62.15 25.73 -1.01
C LEU A 800 62.48 27.21 -0.90
N GLU A 801 63.81 27.55 -0.79
CA GLU A 801 64.25 28.92 -0.74
C GLU A 801 64.07 29.65 -2.08
N GLY A 802 64.39 28.96 -3.21
CA GLY A 802 64.31 29.53 -4.52
C GLY A 802 62.87 29.70 -5.06
N GLU A 803 62.04 28.76 -4.84
CA GLU A 803 60.66 28.75 -5.44
C GLU A 803 59.59 29.35 -4.50
N LEU A 804 59.69 29.15 -3.21
CA LEU A 804 58.69 29.59 -2.24
C LEU A 804 59.19 30.65 -1.26
N GLY A 805 60.47 31.00 -1.28
CA GLY A 805 61.07 31.91 -0.31
C GLY A 805 61.05 31.35 1.13
N VAL A 806 60.95 30.05 1.31
CA VAL A 806 60.93 29.37 2.59
C VAL A 806 62.37 29.13 3.05
N ARG A 807 62.68 29.51 4.28
CA ARG A 807 64.06 29.43 4.79
C ARG A 807 64.16 28.39 5.89
N LYS A 808 65.26 27.66 5.92
CA LYS A 808 65.63 26.83 7.05
C LYS A 808 65.91 27.71 8.29
N ARG A 809 65.26 27.33 9.44
CA ARG A 809 65.50 28.02 10.72
C ARG A 809 66.88 27.73 11.31
#